data_55594cd8e87155e05f38ad9784c390f4
#
_entry.id   55594cd8e87155e05f38ad9784c390f4
#
_cell.length_a   1.000
_cell.length_b   1.000
_cell.length_c   1.000
_cell.angle_alpha   90.00
_cell.angle_beta   90.00
_cell.angle_gamma   90.00
#
_symmetry.space_group_name_H-M   'P 1'
#
loop_
_entity.id
_entity.type
_entity.pdbx_description
1 polymer ?
#
loop_
_entity_poly.entity_id
_entity_poly.type
_entity_poly.pdbx_seq_one_letter_code
_entity_poly.pdbx_strand_id
1 'polypeptide(L)'
;MMQSIEAFWKRSCVLAAMAVVLVLSPPAFAEEIVVVGNTRGDAEMIRSYFSGTSPEDVEQGLQALRNSGRFSNVSATREHGRLVIHVSESNLINRVVFEGNSKVKTDTLTSEVRTRAHGSFNKAVIDQDIARLLEIYKRSGRAGAKITYRTIELPNGRIDVVFNVEEGEKTGVKEIKFVGNNVYSTGRLVELMETTEMNFLSFLKTSDVYDPDRIASDLELVRRFYLKNGYADFHVVSSDAVFDPAQGGYIVNIVVEEGPEYRVSSVDIESHLPDIDPQSLRGDLRIEAGDVYNGDAVEKTVEALTREIAKKGYAFSQARPRGERNPAAQTVAIRFVIDEGPRVYIERINIRGNTRTRDYVIRREFEIGEGDAYNRVLIDRAERRLNGLGFFKKVRVTNEPGSSSDRVVINVDVEDQATGNFGVSGGYSTVQGFMGEVSVSESNFMGRGQAARASVEVGQRARGVSFSFTEPYFLDQRLSAGFDLFAKASNAYYYSYYNTTSVGGTLRLGVPITDEISISPRYSIYNTHISIPNDSSRPYNDCQNPIWGYTPGFGYIYAPTPSDVSLYYNCQSNGEASLAIKETVGSRLTSMIGYSLSYNTLDNIRNPKNGVHAQLSQDVAGLGGVSRYVRTTADIRYFHELPFIDDVVGIARVQGGNMFGLGDYKFRVVDNFNLGPTLVRGFAPGGLGPRDISNWTSTYGNSLGGTNYVGASLEVQFPIWGLPKDIGLRGALFADAGTLWGYDGRTNFSQVLTGSYNPTCTYPYTAASNYGQGTCIIVSGDQAQIRSSVGASALWQSPLGPIRFDYAVVLSKAYGDVTQRFRFSGGANF
;
A
#
# COMPACT_ATOMS: atom_id res chain seq x y z
N MET A 1 -59.85 7.05 -22.22
CA MET A 1 -60.65 7.19 -23.43
C MET A 1 -61.91 7.97 -23.05
N MET A 2 -62.23 9.03 -23.68
CA MET A 2 -63.23 10.01 -23.32
C MET A 2 -62.93 10.92 -22.11
N GLN A 3 -62.16 11.98 -22.37
CA GLN A 3 -62.21 13.30 -21.71
C GLN A 3 -61.05 14.17 -22.22
N SER A 4 -61.05 14.49 -23.53
CA SER A 4 -60.14 15.47 -24.09
C SER A 4 -60.56 15.98 -25.48
N ILE A 5 -61.88 16.23 -25.65
CA ILE A 5 -62.46 16.77 -26.93
C ILE A 5 -63.32 18.01 -26.66
N GLU A 6 -63.19 18.72 -25.57
CA GLU A 6 -64.02 19.91 -25.30
C GLU A 6 -63.21 21.22 -25.11
N ALA A 7 -61.94 21.28 -25.48
CA ALA A 7 -61.16 22.51 -25.31
C ALA A 7 -60.69 23.16 -26.63
N PHE A 8 -61.25 22.73 -27.80
CA PHE A 8 -60.78 23.25 -29.11
C PHE A 8 -61.75 24.14 -29.83
N TRP A 9 -62.96 24.48 -29.27
CA TRP A 9 -63.99 25.20 -29.96
C TRP A 9 -64.43 26.54 -29.37
N LYS A 10 -63.63 27.23 -28.55
CA LYS A 10 -63.93 28.56 -27.98
C LYS A 10 -62.87 29.65 -28.20
N ARG A 11 -62.11 29.61 -29.28
CA ARG A 11 -61.21 30.74 -29.61
C ARG A 11 -61.18 31.07 -31.11
N SER A 12 -62.33 31.11 -31.75
CA SER A 12 -62.45 31.51 -33.18
C SER A 12 -63.68 32.42 -33.42
N CYS A 13 -63.84 33.51 -32.66
CA CYS A 13 -64.85 34.53 -32.94
C CYS A 13 -64.48 35.83 -32.21
N VAL A 14 -63.29 36.40 -32.40
CA VAL A 14 -63.05 37.86 -32.18
C VAL A 14 -61.80 38.24 -33.06
N LEU A 15 -61.99 38.34 -34.35
CA LEU A 15 -61.03 38.99 -35.27
C LEU A 15 -61.73 39.25 -36.58
N ALA A 16 -62.84 40.01 -36.48
CA ALA A 16 -63.52 40.56 -37.64
C ALA A 16 -64.12 41.95 -37.32
N ALA A 17 -63.27 42.94 -37.07
CA ALA A 17 -63.61 44.34 -37.13
C ALA A 17 -62.40 45.18 -36.83
N MET A 18 -61.52 45.39 -37.77
CA MET A 18 -60.72 46.60 -37.97
C MET A 18 -59.88 46.46 -39.26
N ALA A 19 -60.56 46.57 -40.33
CA ALA A 19 -60.02 46.89 -41.64
C ALA A 19 -60.34 48.36 -41.93
N VAL A 20 -59.37 49.00 -42.59
CA VAL A 20 -59.43 50.35 -43.18
C VAL A 20 -58.89 51.46 -42.26
N VAL A 21 -57.54 51.61 -42.30
CA VAL A 21 -56.94 52.90 -42.75
C VAL A 21 -55.62 52.51 -43.50
N LEU A 22 -55.72 52.53 -44.82
CA LEU A 22 -54.62 52.58 -45.75
C LEU A 22 -54.01 53.97 -45.70
N VAL A 23 -52.77 54.07 -45.24
CA VAL A 23 -51.89 55.16 -45.59
C VAL A 23 -50.72 54.55 -46.34
N LEU A 24 -50.64 54.93 -47.60
CA LEU A 24 -49.62 54.64 -48.59
C LEU A 24 -48.23 55.02 -48.00
N SER A 25 -47.45 54.03 -47.62
CA SER A 25 -45.98 54.11 -47.52
C SER A 25 -45.44 53.43 -48.80
N PRO A 26 -44.44 53.98 -49.46
CA PRO A 26 -43.83 53.31 -50.61
C PRO A 26 -43.20 52.01 -50.19
N PRO A 27 -43.13 50.96 -51.03
CA PRO A 27 -42.46 49.73 -50.71
C PRO A 27 -40.96 50.04 -50.49
N ALA A 28 -40.50 49.90 -49.28
CA ALA A 28 -39.10 49.80 -49.06
C ALA A 28 -38.63 48.56 -49.81
N PHE A 29 -37.90 48.76 -50.89
CA PHE A 29 -37.23 47.65 -51.55
C PHE A 29 -36.32 47.04 -50.52
N ALA A 30 -36.63 45.83 -50.00
CA ALA A 30 -35.76 45.09 -49.20
C ALA A 30 -34.49 44.83 -50.03
N GLU A 31 -33.39 45.39 -49.62
CA GLU A 31 -32.09 45.21 -50.24
C GLU A 31 -31.78 43.70 -50.30
N GLU A 32 -31.64 43.18 -51.52
CA GLU A 32 -31.45 41.73 -51.71
C GLU A 32 -30.09 41.33 -51.19
N ILE A 33 -30.05 40.32 -50.23
CA ILE A 33 -28.85 39.77 -49.76
C ILE A 33 -28.34 38.69 -50.71
N VAL A 34 -27.21 38.96 -51.36
CA VAL A 34 -26.53 38.05 -52.27
C VAL A 34 -25.33 37.41 -51.50
N VAL A 35 -25.21 36.10 -51.55
CA VAL A 35 -24.09 35.36 -50.95
C VAL A 35 -23.16 34.90 -52.06
N VAL A 36 -21.87 35.18 -51.88
CA VAL A 36 -20.82 34.83 -52.85
C VAL A 36 -19.69 34.09 -52.11
N GLY A 37 -19.20 33.00 -52.70
CA GLY A 37 -18.09 32.23 -52.20
C GLY A 37 -18.50 31.01 -51.37
N ASN A 38 -19.80 30.73 -51.24
CA ASN A 38 -20.31 29.50 -50.66
C ASN A 38 -20.18 28.33 -51.66
N THR A 39 -19.38 27.34 -51.35
CA THR A 39 -19.19 26.17 -52.22
C THR A 39 -19.87 24.91 -51.70
N ARG A 40 -20.13 24.83 -50.40
CA ARG A 40 -20.69 23.67 -49.68
C ARG A 40 -21.90 24.07 -48.83
N GLY A 41 -22.02 25.35 -48.44
CA GLY A 41 -23.08 25.87 -47.60
C GLY A 41 -24.25 26.36 -48.42
N ASP A 42 -25.47 26.14 -47.92
CA ASP A 42 -26.67 26.72 -48.57
C ASP A 42 -26.70 28.24 -48.36
N ALA A 43 -26.89 29.01 -49.44
CA ALA A 43 -26.98 30.48 -49.38
C ALA A 43 -28.14 30.95 -48.49
N GLU A 44 -29.24 30.19 -48.40
CA GLU A 44 -30.37 30.51 -47.52
C GLU A 44 -29.97 30.37 -46.02
N MET A 45 -29.19 29.38 -45.65
CA MET A 45 -28.67 29.28 -44.32
C MET A 45 -27.79 30.47 -43.94
N ILE A 46 -26.97 30.98 -44.88
CA ILE A 46 -26.12 32.15 -44.61
C ILE A 46 -27.01 33.41 -44.49
N ARG A 47 -28.01 33.55 -45.32
CA ARG A 47 -28.99 34.64 -45.22
C ARG A 47 -29.75 34.65 -43.90
N SER A 48 -30.02 33.49 -43.30
CA SER A 48 -30.77 33.40 -42.04
C SER A 48 -30.06 33.98 -40.82
N TYR A 49 -28.77 34.27 -40.95
CA TYR A 49 -27.98 34.97 -39.89
C TYR A 49 -28.20 36.48 -39.90
N PHE A 50 -28.85 37.03 -40.95
CA PHE A 50 -29.10 38.47 -41.11
C PHE A 50 -30.57 38.74 -40.86
N SER A 51 -30.90 39.49 -39.81
CA SER A 51 -32.26 39.91 -39.48
C SER A 51 -32.74 41.06 -40.31
N GLY A 52 -31.82 41.81 -40.97
CA GLY A 52 -32.07 42.95 -41.79
C GLY A 52 -30.83 43.41 -42.60
N THR A 53 -30.94 44.50 -43.29
CA THR A 53 -29.86 45.13 -44.07
C THR A 53 -29.34 46.42 -43.47
N SER A 54 -29.76 46.77 -42.23
CA SER A 54 -29.18 47.90 -41.50
C SER A 54 -27.70 47.66 -41.17
N PRO A 55 -26.90 48.71 -41.02
CA PRO A 55 -25.50 48.52 -40.68
C PRO A 55 -25.28 47.70 -39.39
N GLU A 56 -26.19 47.83 -38.41
CA GLU A 56 -26.16 47.09 -37.14
C GLU A 56 -26.54 45.62 -37.34
N ASP A 57 -27.59 45.32 -38.12
CA ASP A 57 -28.01 43.95 -38.45
C ASP A 57 -26.93 43.19 -39.23
N VAL A 58 -26.29 43.91 -40.17
CA VAL A 58 -25.19 43.35 -40.97
C VAL A 58 -24.00 43.01 -40.11
N GLU A 59 -23.58 43.89 -39.18
CA GLU A 59 -22.46 43.61 -38.31
C GLU A 59 -22.77 42.46 -37.33
N GLN A 60 -23.99 42.40 -36.77
CA GLN A 60 -24.45 41.28 -35.95
C GLN A 60 -24.46 39.97 -36.74
N GLY A 61 -24.96 39.97 -37.97
CA GLY A 61 -24.96 38.80 -38.82
C GLY A 61 -23.57 38.33 -39.20
N LEU A 62 -22.65 39.26 -39.50
CA LEU A 62 -21.26 38.95 -39.79
C LEU A 62 -20.57 38.34 -38.54
N GLN A 63 -20.85 38.90 -37.37
CA GLN A 63 -20.28 38.40 -36.13
C GLN A 63 -20.82 37.00 -35.76
N ALA A 64 -22.11 36.78 -36.00
CA ALA A 64 -22.71 35.47 -35.83
C ALA A 64 -22.16 34.42 -36.80
N LEU A 65 -21.92 34.78 -38.05
CA LEU A 65 -21.26 33.92 -39.04
C LEU A 65 -19.81 33.62 -38.68
N ARG A 66 -19.05 34.61 -38.22
CA ARG A 66 -17.66 34.41 -37.70
C ARG A 66 -17.65 33.45 -36.50
N ASN A 67 -18.56 33.68 -35.55
CA ASN A 67 -18.68 32.84 -34.35
C ASN A 67 -19.13 31.41 -34.65
N SER A 68 -19.80 31.16 -35.78
CA SER A 68 -20.20 29.82 -36.20
C SER A 68 -19.02 28.90 -36.51
N GLY A 69 -17.82 29.46 -36.75
CA GLY A 69 -16.60 28.70 -37.08
C GLY A 69 -16.61 28.00 -38.43
N ARG A 70 -17.70 28.17 -39.22
CA ARG A 70 -17.86 27.51 -40.53
C ARG A 70 -17.16 28.26 -41.68
N PHE A 71 -16.84 29.53 -41.46
CA PHE A 71 -16.26 30.41 -42.47
C PHE A 71 -14.92 30.95 -41.97
N SER A 72 -13.91 30.90 -42.85
CA SER A 72 -12.56 31.42 -42.57
C SER A 72 -12.49 32.94 -42.73
N ASN A 73 -13.31 33.49 -43.63
CA ASN A 73 -13.46 34.92 -43.84
C ASN A 73 -14.93 35.26 -44.18
N VAL A 74 -15.39 36.34 -43.57
CA VAL A 74 -16.74 36.85 -43.81
C VAL A 74 -16.65 38.38 -43.92
N SER A 75 -17.08 38.94 -45.05
CA SER A 75 -17.15 40.37 -45.27
C SER A 75 -18.45 40.70 -46.01
N ALA A 76 -18.91 41.92 -45.87
CA ALA A 76 -20.05 42.45 -46.57
C ALA A 76 -19.64 43.67 -47.38
N THR A 77 -20.10 43.70 -48.63
CA THR A 77 -19.96 44.90 -49.53
C THR A 77 -21.33 45.28 -50.06
N ARG A 78 -21.55 46.54 -50.39
CA ARG A 78 -22.73 46.99 -51.02
C ARG A 78 -22.43 47.32 -52.48
N GLU A 79 -23.00 46.54 -53.36
CA GLU A 79 -22.82 46.71 -54.82
C GLU A 79 -24.16 46.81 -55.53
N HIS A 80 -24.34 47.90 -56.34
CA HIS A 80 -25.56 48.11 -57.16
C HIS A 80 -26.90 48.01 -56.41
N GLY A 81 -26.94 48.47 -55.14
CA GLY A 81 -28.14 48.40 -54.30
C GLY A 81 -28.46 47.03 -53.70
N ARG A 82 -27.49 46.11 -53.69
CA ARG A 82 -27.57 44.79 -53.07
C ARG A 82 -26.49 44.66 -51.99
N LEU A 83 -26.83 43.95 -50.89
CA LEU A 83 -25.88 43.56 -49.87
C LEU A 83 -25.21 42.24 -50.28
N VAL A 84 -23.93 42.32 -50.65
CA VAL A 84 -23.17 41.15 -51.07
C VAL A 84 -22.36 40.67 -49.89
N ILE A 85 -22.64 39.44 -49.41
CA ILE A 85 -21.93 38.77 -48.34
C ILE A 85 -20.89 37.83 -48.97
N HIS A 86 -19.63 38.18 -48.81
CA HIS A 86 -18.53 37.33 -49.24
C HIS A 86 -18.15 36.39 -48.10
N VAL A 87 -18.23 35.09 -48.35
CA VAL A 87 -17.85 34.06 -47.39
C VAL A 87 -16.76 33.18 -47.99
N SER A 88 -15.78 32.83 -47.18
CA SER A 88 -14.83 31.77 -47.50
C SER A 88 -15.05 30.64 -46.49
N GLU A 89 -15.44 29.48 -46.98
CA GLU A 89 -15.69 28.31 -46.09
C GLU A 89 -14.43 27.80 -45.47
N SER A 90 -14.48 27.48 -44.17
CA SER A 90 -13.40 26.82 -43.47
C SER A 90 -13.18 25.40 -43.99
N ASN A 91 -11.95 25.00 -44.16
CA ASN A 91 -11.63 23.63 -44.51
C ASN A 91 -12.09 22.65 -43.42
N LEU A 92 -12.60 21.49 -43.83
CA LEU A 92 -13.00 20.44 -42.92
C LEU A 92 -11.75 19.62 -42.51
N ILE A 93 -11.65 19.33 -41.21
CA ILE A 93 -10.59 18.48 -40.67
C ILE A 93 -10.90 17.03 -41.04
N ASN A 94 -9.98 16.36 -41.73
CA ASN A 94 -10.07 14.94 -42.04
C ASN A 94 -9.70 14.08 -40.82
N ARG A 95 -8.57 14.38 -40.23
CA ARG A 95 -8.07 13.73 -38.99
C ARG A 95 -7.17 14.67 -38.20
N VAL A 96 -7.04 14.35 -36.91
CA VAL A 96 -6.08 14.97 -35.99
C VAL A 96 -5.02 13.97 -35.67
N VAL A 97 -3.76 14.33 -35.82
CA VAL A 97 -2.59 13.46 -35.59
C VAL A 97 -1.64 14.14 -34.62
N PHE A 98 -1.06 13.36 -33.71
CA PHE A 98 0.01 13.80 -32.81
C PHE A 98 1.30 13.10 -33.21
N GLU A 99 2.38 13.87 -33.32
CA GLU A 99 3.72 13.39 -33.65
C GLU A 99 4.68 13.85 -32.55
N GLY A 100 5.61 12.98 -32.13
CA GLY A 100 6.63 13.27 -31.10
C GLY A 100 6.19 13.03 -29.65
N ASN A 101 4.96 12.65 -29.41
CA ASN A 101 4.42 12.35 -28.07
C ASN A 101 4.77 10.93 -27.60
N SER A 102 5.99 10.73 -27.10
CA SER A 102 6.47 9.43 -26.64
C SER A 102 6.12 9.12 -25.19
N LYS A 103 5.90 10.12 -24.37
CA LYS A 103 5.68 10.00 -22.92
C LYS A 103 4.21 10.16 -22.53
N VAL A 104 3.46 10.98 -23.27
CA VAL A 104 2.03 11.11 -23.05
C VAL A 104 1.29 10.34 -24.14
N LYS A 105 0.34 9.49 -23.76
CA LYS A 105 -0.41 8.65 -24.70
C LYS A 105 -1.27 9.51 -25.62
N THR A 106 -1.36 9.13 -26.89
CA THR A 106 -2.18 9.80 -27.90
C THR A 106 -3.66 9.89 -27.48
N ASP A 107 -4.20 8.87 -26.85
CA ASP A 107 -5.60 8.86 -26.38
C ASP A 107 -5.86 9.97 -25.35
N THR A 108 -4.93 10.19 -24.43
CA THR A 108 -4.99 11.28 -23.44
C THR A 108 -4.99 12.65 -24.12
N LEU A 109 -4.09 12.86 -25.09
CA LEU A 109 -4.03 14.12 -25.82
C LEU A 109 -5.30 14.34 -26.66
N THR A 110 -5.82 13.28 -27.29
CA THR A 110 -7.04 13.33 -28.12
C THR A 110 -8.28 13.65 -27.29
N SER A 111 -8.37 13.18 -26.04
CA SER A 111 -9.53 13.48 -25.17
C SER A 111 -9.60 14.95 -24.75
N GLU A 112 -8.48 15.63 -24.68
CA GLU A 112 -8.36 16.98 -24.18
C GLU A 112 -8.49 18.08 -25.26
N VAL A 113 -8.26 17.75 -26.52
CA VAL A 113 -8.43 18.72 -27.61
C VAL A 113 -9.89 18.83 -28.04
N ARG A 114 -10.28 20.05 -28.38
CA ARG A 114 -11.60 20.33 -29.00
C ARG A 114 -11.57 20.14 -30.50
N THR A 115 -10.43 20.28 -31.13
CA THR A 115 -10.20 19.99 -32.53
C THR A 115 -10.45 18.50 -32.79
N ARG A 116 -11.45 18.21 -33.66
CA ARG A 116 -11.83 16.82 -33.94
C ARG A 116 -11.98 16.59 -35.44
N ALA A 117 -11.84 15.33 -35.85
CA ALA A 117 -12.13 14.89 -37.20
C ALA A 117 -13.57 15.27 -37.57
N HIS A 118 -13.79 15.68 -38.84
CA HIS A 118 -15.04 16.17 -39.39
C HIS A 118 -15.53 17.54 -38.87
N GLY A 119 -14.75 18.17 -37.98
CA GLY A 119 -14.99 19.56 -37.55
C GLY A 119 -14.43 20.60 -38.54
N SER A 120 -14.85 21.87 -38.40
CA SER A 120 -14.30 22.98 -39.16
C SER A 120 -12.93 23.41 -38.61
N PHE A 121 -12.00 23.70 -39.46
CA PHE A 121 -10.71 24.25 -39.07
C PHE A 121 -10.88 25.68 -38.51
N ASN A 122 -10.44 25.84 -37.26
CA ASN A 122 -10.44 27.15 -36.60
C ASN A 122 -9.12 27.32 -35.84
N LYS A 123 -8.32 28.30 -36.27
CA LYS A 123 -7.03 28.60 -35.69
C LYS A 123 -7.12 28.93 -34.19
N ALA A 124 -8.12 29.71 -33.76
CA ALA A 124 -8.28 30.08 -32.36
C ALA A 124 -8.57 28.88 -31.46
N VAL A 125 -9.30 27.88 -31.98
CA VAL A 125 -9.56 26.64 -31.26
C VAL A 125 -8.26 25.80 -31.12
N ILE A 126 -7.48 25.73 -32.19
CA ILE A 126 -6.19 25.02 -32.18
C ILE A 126 -5.21 25.69 -31.22
N ASP A 127 -5.14 27.03 -31.20
CA ASP A 127 -4.27 27.74 -30.26
C ASP A 127 -4.69 27.49 -28.79
N GLN A 128 -6.00 27.41 -28.53
CA GLN A 128 -6.51 27.00 -27.21
C GLN A 128 -6.20 25.51 -26.87
N ASP A 129 -6.26 24.63 -27.86
CA ASP A 129 -5.90 23.25 -27.73
C ASP A 129 -4.41 23.10 -27.39
N ILE A 130 -3.54 23.85 -28.09
CA ILE A 130 -2.11 23.89 -27.78
C ILE A 130 -1.88 24.32 -26.33
N ALA A 131 -2.57 25.35 -25.86
CA ALA A 131 -2.43 25.80 -24.47
C ALA A 131 -2.85 24.69 -23.46
N ARG A 132 -3.94 23.97 -23.74
CA ARG A 132 -4.37 22.82 -22.92
C ARG A 132 -3.37 21.69 -22.96
N LEU A 133 -2.87 21.34 -24.13
CA LEU A 133 -1.86 20.29 -24.30
C LEU A 133 -0.56 20.66 -23.55
N LEU A 134 -0.13 21.92 -23.61
CA LEU A 134 1.04 22.39 -22.84
C LEU A 134 0.82 22.24 -21.32
N GLU A 135 -0.40 22.51 -20.85
CA GLU A 135 -0.71 22.30 -19.43
C GLU A 135 -0.65 20.81 -19.02
N ILE A 136 -1.08 19.90 -19.89
CA ILE A 136 -0.92 18.45 -19.67
C ILE A 136 0.55 18.08 -19.56
N TYR A 137 1.38 18.57 -20.50
CA TYR A 137 2.82 18.30 -20.46
C TYR A 137 3.48 18.90 -19.22
N LYS A 138 3.07 20.10 -18.79
CA LYS A 138 3.52 20.72 -17.55
C LYS A 138 3.18 19.86 -16.32
N ARG A 139 1.91 19.37 -16.23
CA ARG A 139 1.48 18.44 -15.17
C ARG A 139 2.21 17.09 -15.21
N SER A 140 2.64 16.66 -16.40
CA SER A 140 3.47 15.46 -16.56
C SER A 140 4.96 15.69 -16.30
N GLY A 141 5.33 16.88 -15.79
CA GLY A 141 6.70 17.23 -15.47
C GLY A 141 7.55 17.59 -16.68
N ARG A 142 6.96 18.22 -17.68
CA ARG A 142 7.64 18.66 -18.89
C ARG A 142 7.26 20.09 -19.27
N ALA A 143 7.56 21.03 -18.34
CA ALA A 143 7.23 22.44 -18.54
C ALA A 143 7.97 23.08 -19.72
N GLY A 144 9.05 22.49 -20.19
CA GLY A 144 9.77 22.92 -21.38
C GLY A 144 9.23 22.37 -22.71
N ALA A 145 8.08 21.66 -22.69
CA ALA A 145 7.49 21.13 -23.90
C ALA A 145 7.08 22.25 -24.87
N LYS A 146 7.28 22.00 -26.14
CA LYS A 146 6.85 22.92 -27.22
C LYS A 146 5.90 22.15 -28.13
N ILE A 147 4.77 22.78 -28.44
CA ILE A 147 3.77 22.21 -29.32
C ILE A 147 3.49 23.20 -30.44
N THR A 148 3.67 22.72 -31.65
CA THR A 148 3.35 23.43 -32.86
C THR A 148 2.33 22.61 -33.66
N TYR A 149 1.64 23.24 -34.60
CA TYR A 149 0.81 22.50 -35.50
C TYR A 149 1.14 22.81 -36.96
N ARG A 150 0.88 21.85 -37.83
CA ARG A 150 0.91 22.01 -39.27
C ARG A 150 -0.36 21.42 -39.89
N THR A 151 -0.75 21.98 -41.02
CA THR A 151 -1.88 21.49 -41.79
C THR A 151 -1.38 20.84 -43.07
N ILE A 152 -1.96 19.72 -43.43
CA ILE A 152 -1.71 19.02 -44.70
C ILE A 152 -2.97 19.05 -45.51
N GLU A 153 -2.95 19.79 -46.65
CA GLU A 153 -4.06 19.87 -47.55
C GLU A 153 -4.23 18.60 -48.38
N LEU A 154 -5.45 18.10 -48.48
CA LEU A 154 -5.80 16.92 -49.23
C LEU A 154 -6.53 17.31 -50.53
N PRO A 155 -6.43 16.50 -51.60
CA PRO A 155 -7.03 16.79 -52.90
C PRO A 155 -8.57 17.03 -52.88
N ASN A 156 -9.26 16.59 -51.84
CA ASN A 156 -10.69 16.71 -51.62
C ASN A 156 -11.10 18.00 -50.84
N GLY A 157 -10.17 18.95 -50.65
CA GLY A 157 -10.40 20.20 -49.92
C GLY A 157 -10.60 20.00 -48.42
N ARG A 158 -10.12 18.87 -47.87
CA ARG A 158 -10.00 18.61 -46.45
C ARG A 158 -8.58 18.84 -46.00
N ILE A 159 -8.38 19.00 -44.71
CA ILE A 159 -7.03 19.14 -44.12
C ILE A 159 -6.79 18.13 -43.01
N ASP A 160 -5.62 17.59 -42.96
CA ASP A 160 -5.14 16.92 -41.74
C ASP A 160 -4.49 17.96 -40.82
N VAL A 161 -4.80 17.93 -39.54
CA VAL A 161 -4.14 18.74 -38.50
C VAL A 161 -3.16 17.86 -37.77
N VAL A 162 -1.90 18.21 -37.84
CA VAL A 162 -0.80 17.47 -37.17
C VAL A 162 -0.23 18.36 -36.10
N PHE A 163 -0.39 17.92 -34.82
CA PHE A 163 0.29 18.54 -33.68
C PHE A 163 1.69 17.93 -33.56
N ASN A 164 2.69 18.76 -33.67
CA ASN A 164 4.08 18.40 -33.55
C ASN A 164 4.53 18.71 -32.12
N VAL A 165 4.86 17.68 -31.35
CA VAL A 165 5.18 17.78 -29.94
C VAL A 165 6.67 17.55 -29.74
N GLU A 166 7.34 18.53 -29.20
CA GLU A 166 8.69 18.42 -28.65
C GLU A 166 8.56 18.35 -27.14
N GLU A 167 8.65 17.14 -26.58
CA GLU A 167 8.33 16.90 -25.16
C GLU A 167 9.31 17.55 -24.17
N GLY A 168 10.50 17.95 -24.61
CA GLY A 168 11.51 18.53 -23.75
C GLY A 168 12.05 17.56 -22.69
N GLU A 169 12.92 18.05 -21.84
CA GLU A 169 13.43 17.29 -20.71
C GLU A 169 12.44 17.25 -19.55
N LYS A 170 12.62 16.28 -18.63
CA LYS A 170 11.83 16.21 -17.41
C LYS A 170 12.15 17.43 -16.53
N THR A 171 11.11 18.18 -16.19
CA THR A 171 11.17 19.35 -15.31
C THR A 171 10.56 18.99 -13.96
N GLY A 172 11.32 19.06 -12.90
CA GLY A 172 10.84 18.74 -11.56
C GLY A 172 11.22 19.81 -10.54
N VAL A 173 10.97 19.47 -9.27
CA VAL A 173 11.35 20.28 -8.11
C VAL A 173 12.84 20.08 -7.85
N LYS A 174 13.62 21.14 -7.95
CA LYS A 174 15.06 21.11 -7.71
C LYS A 174 15.41 21.30 -6.24
N GLU A 175 14.65 22.15 -5.58
CA GLU A 175 14.89 22.49 -4.19
C GLU A 175 13.60 22.91 -3.51
N ILE A 176 13.40 22.46 -2.27
CA ILE A 176 12.29 22.89 -1.40
C ILE A 176 12.90 23.62 -0.21
N LYS A 177 12.59 24.90 -0.10
CA LYS A 177 13.08 25.78 0.96
C LYS A 177 11.98 26.10 1.96
N PHE A 178 12.25 25.85 3.22
CA PHE A 178 11.44 26.35 4.32
C PHE A 178 12.14 27.56 4.95
N VAL A 179 11.38 28.59 5.23
CA VAL A 179 11.84 29.82 5.91
C VAL A 179 10.96 30.05 7.12
N GLY A 180 11.56 30.29 8.30
CA GLY A 180 10.86 30.45 9.57
C GLY A 180 10.74 29.15 10.38
N ASN A 181 11.23 28.03 9.88
CA ASN A 181 11.29 26.75 10.56
C ASN A 181 12.54 26.66 11.47
N ASN A 182 12.39 27.08 12.71
CA ASN A 182 13.49 27.10 13.69
C ASN A 182 13.56 25.82 14.52
N VAL A 183 12.41 25.13 14.70
CA VAL A 183 12.28 23.95 15.54
C VAL A 183 12.60 22.67 14.78
N TYR A 184 12.05 22.54 13.58
CA TYR A 184 12.29 21.36 12.76
C TYR A 184 13.11 21.74 11.53
N SER A 185 14.11 20.91 11.22
CA SER A 185 14.93 21.13 10.03
C SER A 185 14.11 21.01 8.74
N THR A 186 14.52 21.77 7.71
CA THR A 186 13.90 21.66 6.36
C THR A 186 13.85 20.21 5.89
N GLY A 187 14.91 19.45 6.11
CA GLY A 187 14.94 18.02 5.75
C GLY A 187 13.86 17.20 6.45
N ARG A 188 13.53 17.52 7.71
CA ARG A 188 12.44 16.85 8.44
C ARG A 188 11.07 17.19 7.87
N LEU A 189 10.85 18.44 7.47
CA LEU A 189 9.58 18.89 6.90
C LEU A 189 9.38 18.33 5.48
N VAL A 190 10.43 18.31 4.66
CA VAL A 190 10.40 17.71 3.32
C VAL A 190 10.11 16.20 3.38
N GLU A 191 10.57 15.50 4.42
CA GLU A 191 10.28 14.07 4.62
C GLU A 191 8.78 13.78 4.82
N LEU A 192 8.01 14.75 5.32
CA LEU A 192 6.57 14.62 5.50
C LEU A 192 5.79 14.81 4.19
N MET A 193 6.43 15.44 3.21
CA MET A 193 5.83 15.77 1.92
C MET A 193 5.89 14.57 0.97
N GLU A 194 4.88 14.43 0.12
CA GLU A 194 4.91 13.49 -0.99
C GLU A 194 5.78 14.01 -2.14
N THR A 195 5.90 15.33 -2.27
CA THR A 195 6.77 15.97 -3.24
C THR A 195 8.22 15.84 -2.81
N THR A 196 9.06 15.32 -3.71
CA THR A 196 10.50 15.12 -3.47
C THR A 196 11.33 15.96 -4.42
N GLU A 197 12.57 16.25 -4.03
CA GLU A 197 13.54 16.92 -4.89
C GLU A 197 14.10 15.99 -5.97
N MET A 198 14.48 16.55 -7.11
CA MET A 198 15.15 15.81 -8.18
C MET A 198 16.53 15.33 -7.75
N ASN A 199 16.81 14.06 -7.99
CA ASN A 199 18.12 13.45 -7.76
C ASN A 199 18.47 12.47 -8.89
N PHE A 200 19.57 11.74 -8.76
CA PHE A 200 20.03 10.80 -9.78
C PHE A 200 19.04 9.62 -10.05
N LEU A 201 18.08 9.38 -9.13
CA LEU A 201 17.02 8.36 -9.28
C LEU A 201 15.72 8.93 -9.85
N SER A 202 15.68 10.19 -10.28
CA SER A 202 14.49 10.87 -10.79
C SER A 202 13.86 10.18 -12.02
N PHE A 203 14.62 9.37 -12.73
CA PHE A 203 14.11 8.60 -13.87
C PHE A 203 13.18 7.45 -13.46
N LEU A 204 13.18 7.05 -12.18
CA LEU A 204 12.35 5.97 -11.62
C LEU A 204 11.16 6.48 -10.81
N LYS A 205 11.05 7.80 -10.58
CA LYS A 205 10.00 8.37 -9.72
C LYS A 205 9.26 9.52 -10.43
N THR A 206 8.06 9.79 -9.96
CA THR A 206 7.20 10.90 -10.42
C THR A 206 6.90 11.91 -9.32
N SER A 207 7.29 11.60 -8.08
CA SER A 207 7.10 12.47 -6.90
C SER A 207 7.92 13.76 -6.96
N ASP A 208 8.94 13.82 -7.79
CA ASP A 208 9.79 14.98 -8.03
C ASP A 208 9.25 15.95 -9.12
N VAL A 209 8.11 15.64 -9.73
CA VAL A 209 7.43 16.55 -10.66
C VAL A 209 6.70 17.63 -9.86
N TYR A 210 6.83 18.89 -10.26
CA TYR A 210 6.09 19.98 -9.64
C TYR A 210 4.58 19.86 -9.93
N ASP A 211 3.79 19.81 -8.88
CA ASP A 211 2.34 19.77 -8.91
C ASP A 211 1.80 20.67 -7.78
N PRO A 212 1.12 21.79 -8.10
CA PRO A 212 0.62 22.73 -7.09
C PRO A 212 -0.44 22.12 -6.18
N ASP A 213 -1.29 21.20 -6.68
CA ASP A 213 -2.32 20.55 -5.86
C ASP A 213 -1.68 19.60 -4.84
N ARG A 214 -0.61 18.91 -5.24
CA ARG A 214 0.18 18.07 -4.34
C ARG A 214 0.93 18.91 -3.30
N ILE A 215 1.53 20.05 -3.70
CA ILE A 215 2.17 20.97 -2.72
C ILE A 215 1.15 21.46 -1.69
N ALA A 216 -0.07 21.80 -2.09
CA ALA A 216 -1.11 22.21 -1.15
C ALA A 216 -1.47 21.08 -0.16
N SER A 217 -1.54 19.84 -0.64
CA SER A 217 -1.73 18.66 0.23
C SER A 217 -0.55 18.42 1.16
N ASP A 218 0.68 18.58 0.66
CA ASP A 218 1.90 18.45 1.44
C ASP A 218 1.96 19.48 2.59
N LEU A 219 1.57 20.74 2.33
CA LEU A 219 1.50 21.76 3.37
C LEU A 219 0.50 21.43 4.47
N GLU A 220 -0.61 20.75 4.14
CA GLU A 220 -1.54 20.28 5.16
C GLU A 220 -0.95 19.14 6.00
N LEU A 221 -0.12 18.26 5.40
CA LEU A 221 0.63 17.24 6.15
C LEU A 221 1.62 17.89 7.13
N VAL A 222 2.35 18.91 6.67
CA VAL A 222 3.27 19.70 7.51
C VAL A 222 2.50 20.38 8.64
N ARG A 223 1.36 21.02 8.35
CA ARG A 223 0.51 21.66 9.35
C ARG A 223 0.04 20.69 10.42
N ARG A 224 -0.46 19.51 10.02
CA ARG A 224 -0.89 18.46 10.95
C ARG A 224 0.27 17.97 11.82
N PHE A 225 1.44 17.87 11.26
CA PHE A 225 2.63 17.47 12.02
C PHE A 225 2.93 18.47 13.13
N TYR A 226 2.93 19.79 12.85
CA TYR A 226 3.14 20.81 13.87
C TYR A 226 2.04 20.80 14.94
N LEU A 227 0.77 20.70 14.55
CA LEU A 227 -0.36 20.61 15.48
C LEU A 227 -0.29 19.36 16.37
N LYS A 228 0.24 18.27 15.86
CA LYS A 228 0.47 17.04 16.63
C LYS A 228 1.58 17.18 17.66
N ASN A 229 2.55 18.04 17.40
CA ASN A 229 3.75 18.21 18.23
C ASN A 229 3.75 19.50 19.05
N GLY A 230 2.59 20.06 19.35
CA GLY A 230 2.45 21.16 20.30
C GLY A 230 2.28 22.55 19.71
N TYR A 231 2.49 22.74 18.42
CA TYR A 231 2.50 24.06 17.77
C TYR A 231 1.10 24.47 17.28
N ALA A 232 0.25 24.85 18.22
CA ALA A 232 -1.17 25.15 17.95
C ALA A 232 -1.36 26.43 17.10
N ASP A 233 -0.39 27.32 17.04
CA ASP A 233 -0.43 28.57 16.27
C ASP A 233 0.25 28.45 14.89
N PHE A 234 0.76 27.26 14.55
CA PHE A 234 1.43 27.04 13.27
C PHE A 234 0.55 27.42 12.08
N HIS A 235 1.11 28.22 11.18
CA HIS A 235 0.49 28.49 9.88
C HIS A 235 1.52 28.73 8.78
N VAL A 236 1.11 28.45 7.56
CA VAL A 236 1.89 28.74 6.36
C VAL A 236 1.55 30.15 5.91
N VAL A 237 2.57 31.01 5.85
CA VAL A 237 2.44 32.42 5.43
C VAL A 237 2.35 32.52 3.91
N SER A 238 3.23 31.85 3.20
CA SER A 238 3.22 31.78 1.73
C SER A 238 3.87 30.50 1.22
N SER A 239 3.49 30.12 0.00
CA SER A 239 4.09 29.00 -0.74
C SER A 239 4.18 29.39 -2.21
N ASP A 240 5.39 29.67 -2.69
CA ASP A 240 5.65 30.12 -4.04
C ASP A 240 6.63 29.17 -4.74
N ALA A 241 6.33 28.83 -6.00
CA ALA A 241 7.21 28.04 -6.84
C ALA A 241 7.72 28.86 -8.01
N VAL A 242 9.02 29.03 -8.09
CA VAL A 242 9.70 29.79 -9.14
C VAL A 242 10.47 28.82 -10.04
N PHE A 243 10.22 28.90 -11.35
CA PHE A 243 11.01 28.14 -12.31
C PHE A 243 12.38 28.80 -12.50
N ASP A 244 13.46 28.06 -12.25
CA ASP A 244 14.82 28.50 -12.50
C ASP A 244 15.33 27.89 -13.83
N PRO A 245 15.46 28.69 -14.89
CA PRO A 245 15.97 28.22 -16.18
C PRO A 245 17.41 27.71 -16.14
N ALA A 246 18.22 28.25 -15.22
CA ALA A 246 19.64 27.85 -15.08
C ALA A 246 19.78 26.44 -14.49
N GLN A 247 18.89 26.08 -13.60
CA GLN A 247 18.86 24.75 -13.00
C GLN A 247 17.89 23.78 -13.71
N GLY A 248 17.06 24.29 -14.62
CA GLY A 248 16.09 23.49 -15.39
C GLY A 248 14.98 22.88 -14.51
N GLY A 249 14.55 23.57 -13.44
CA GLY A 249 13.53 23.08 -12.54
C GLY A 249 12.91 24.13 -11.63
N TYR A 250 11.97 23.70 -10.79
CA TYR A 250 11.28 24.58 -9.85
C TYR A 250 11.98 24.64 -8.49
N ILE A 251 12.08 25.83 -7.94
CA ILE A 251 12.45 26.08 -6.54
C ILE A 251 11.16 26.43 -5.81
N VAL A 252 10.78 25.64 -4.81
CA VAL A 252 9.59 25.85 -3.99
C VAL A 252 10.01 26.53 -2.70
N ASN A 253 9.54 27.77 -2.48
CA ASN A 253 9.81 28.53 -1.25
C ASN A 253 8.56 28.52 -0.39
N ILE A 254 8.67 28.03 0.84
CA ILE A 254 7.59 27.92 1.81
C ILE A 254 7.97 28.73 3.03
N VAL A 255 7.19 29.75 3.34
CA VAL A 255 7.37 30.58 4.53
C VAL A 255 6.37 30.14 5.59
N VAL A 256 6.87 29.81 6.77
CA VAL A 256 6.07 29.32 7.88
C VAL A 256 6.29 30.17 9.13
N GLU A 257 5.28 30.21 9.97
CA GLU A 257 5.33 30.75 11.31
C GLU A 257 4.94 29.63 12.28
N GLU A 258 5.91 29.21 13.13
CA GLU A 258 5.74 28.01 13.97
C GLU A 258 4.92 28.30 15.22
N GLY A 259 5.02 29.49 15.77
CA GLY A 259 4.48 29.81 17.10
C GLY A 259 5.25 29.10 18.23
N PRO A 260 4.83 29.27 19.48
CA PRO A 260 5.39 28.55 20.62
C PRO A 260 4.84 27.13 20.75
N GLU A 261 5.61 26.24 21.39
CA GLU A 261 5.12 24.94 21.83
C GLU A 261 4.15 25.13 23.02
N TYR A 262 2.95 24.59 22.90
CA TYR A 262 1.93 24.62 23.94
C TYR A 262 1.88 23.28 24.68
N ARG A 263 1.73 23.42 26.03
CA ARG A 263 1.35 22.30 26.90
C ARG A 263 -0.09 22.43 27.35
N VAL A 264 -0.71 21.33 27.60
CA VAL A 264 -2.09 21.29 28.10
C VAL A 264 -2.10 21.66 29.58
N SER A 265 -2.75 22.78 29.95
CA SER A 265 -2.87 23.20 31.36
C SER A 265 -3.97 22.47 32.10
N SER A 266 -5.10 22.24 31.43
CA SER A 266 -6.25 21.48 31.97
C SER A 266 -7.01 20.84 30.84
N VAL A 267 -7.65 19.72 31.16
CA VAL A 267 -8.63 19.06 30.28
C VAL A 267 -9.91 18.88 31.07
N ASP A 268 -10.94 19.56 30.62
CA ASP A 268 -12.25 19.54 31.26
C ASP A 268 -13.33 19.06 30.30
N ILE A 269 -14.34 18.38 30.85
CA ILE A 269 -15.54 17.98 30.10
C ILE A 269 -16.71 18.75 30.74
N GLU A 270 -17.40 19.53 29.93
CA GLU A 270 -18.60 20.25 30.29
C GLU A 270 -19.80 19.64 29.56
N SER A 271 -20.73 19.05 30.26
CA SER A 271 -21.92 18.45 29.66
C SER A 271 -23.17 19.27 30.03
N HIS A 272 -23.91 19.66 29.00
CA HIS A 272 -25.22 20.27 29.12
C HIS A 272 -26.34 19.22 28.96
N LEU A 273 -25.97 17.94 28.84
CA LEU A 273 -26.94 16.84 28.76
C LEU A 273 -27.36 16.41 30.19
N PRO A 274 -28.67 16.26 30.48
CA PRO A 274 -29.10 15.63 31.70
C PRO A 274 -28.60 14.19 31.74
N ASP A 275 -28.30 13.66 32.91
CA ASP A 275 -27.89 12.27 33.16
C ASP A 275 -26.51 11.85 32.61
N ILE A 276 -25.73 12.76 32.01
CA ILE A 276 -24.33 12.51 31.62
C ILE A 276 -23.40 13.14 32.64
N ASP A 277 -22.84 12.30 33.53
CA ASP A 277 -21.76 12.69 34.41
C ASP A 277 -20.45 12.83 33.61
N PRO A 278 -19.88 14.07 33.54
CA PRO A 278 -18.60 14.29 32.87
C PRO A 278 -17.46 13.42 33.41
N GLN A 279 -17.50 13.03 34.68
CA GLN A 279 -16.46 12.19 35.29
C GLN A 279 -16.45 10.76 34.68
N SER A 280 -17.64 10.26 34.31
CA SER A 280 -17.75 8.94 33.67
C SER A 280 -17.12 8.86 32.29
N LEU A 281 -16.85 9.99 31.63
CA LEU A 281 -16.26 10.10 30.29
C LEU A 281 -14.76 10.38 30.33
N ARG A 282 -14.16 10.57 31.51
CA ARG A 282 -12.71 10.86 31.60
C ARG A 282 -11.81 9.73 31.05
N GLY A 283 -12.29 8.49 31.13
CA GLY A 283 -11.56 7.34 30.56
C GLY A 283 -11.41 7.35 29.02
N ASP A 284 -12.24 8.17 28.35
CA ASP A 284 -12.21 8.30 26.89
C ASP A 284 -11.30 9.44 26.41
N LEU A 285 -10.75 10.22 27.32
CA LEU A 285 -9.77 11.27 26.99
C LEU A 285 -8.46 10.64 26.48
N ARG A 286 -7.96 11.17 25.38
CA ARG A 286 -6.68 10.79 24.77
C ARG A 286 -5.59 11.84 24.98
N ILE A 287 -5.87 12.84 25.80
CA ILE A 287 -4.97 13.93 26.16
C ILE A 287 -5.23 14.32 27.62
N GLU A 288 -4.17 14.57 28.37
CA GLU A 288 -4.22 14.89 29.79
C GLU A 288 -3.51 16.23 30.12
N ALA A 289 -3.75 16.76 31.30
CA ALA A 289 -3.05 17.94 31.76
C ALA A 289 -1.55 17.63 31.95
N GLY A 290 -0.70 18.52 31.44
CA GLY A 290 0.75 18.36 31.42
C GLY A 290 1.30 17.81 30.09
N ASP A 291 0.48 17.19 29.27
CA ASP A 291 0.89 16.72 27.94
C ASP A 291 1.29 17.87 27.01
N VAL A 292 2.11 17.58 26.04
CA VAL A 292 2.28 18.46 24.88
C VAL A 292 0.97 18.48 24.09
N TYR A 293 0.52 19.66 23.68
CA TYR A 293 -0.69 19.78 22.87
C TYR A 293 -0.60 18.89 21.63
N ASN A 294 -1.65 18.12 21.39
CA ASN A 294 -1.72 17.22 20.24
C ASN A 294 -3.10 17.29 19.60
N GLY A 295 -3.16 17.92 18.42
CA GLY A 295 -4.40 18.08 17.68
C GLY A 295 -5.08 16.76 17.30
N ASP A 296 -4.31 15.73 16.94
CA ASP A 296 -4.84 14.39 16.64
C ASP A 296 -5.46 13.72 17.87
N ALA A 297 -4.85 13.92 19.06
CA ALA A 297 -5.37 13.39 20.32
C ALA A 297 -6.69 14.09 20.71
N VAL A 298 -6.79 15.41 20.46
CA VAL A 298 -8.04 16.17 20.64
C VAL A 298 -9.13 15.65 19.72
N GLU A 299 -8.85 15.43 18.43
CA GLU A 299 -9.83 14.90 17.47
C GLU A 299 -10.29 13.49 17.86
N LYS A 300 -9.36 12.59 18.22
CA LYS A 300 -9.67 11.26 18.73
C LYS A 300 -10.51 11.28 20.00
N THR A 301 -10.27 12.24 20.89
CA THR A 301 -11.08 12.45 22.09
C THR A 301 -12.51 12.84 21.72
N VAL A 302 -12.70 13.77 20.77
CA VAL A 302 -14.02 14.14 20.27
C VAL A 302 -14.77 12.93 19.72
N GLU A 303 -14.10 12.11 18.91
CA GLU A 303 -14.69 10.89 18.36
C GLU A 303 -15.08 9.88 19.45
N ALA A 304 -14.22 9.69 20.45
CA ALA A 304 -14.48 8.77 21.55
C ALA A 304 -15.67 9.25 22.41
N LEU A 305 -15.65 10.51 22.82
CA LEU A 305 -16.74 11.12 23.58
C LEU A 305 -18.08 11.05 22.83
N THR A 306 -18.10 11.41 21.53
CA THR A 306 -19.31 11.36 20.72
C THR A 306 -19.90 9.95 20.67
N ARG A 307 -19.03 8.93 20.54
CA ARG A 307 -19.45 7.53 20.50
C ARG A 307 -20.00 7.05 21.83
N GLU A 308 -19.33 7.36 22.92
CA GLU A 308 -19.79 6.95 24.26
C GLU A 308 -21.11 7.62 24.66
N ILE A 309 -21.27 8.89 24.31
CA ILE A 309 -22.51 9.64 24.57
C ILE A 309 -23.67 9.07 23.72
N ALA A 310 -23.41 8.74 22.45
CA ALA A 310 -24.39 8.10 21.58
C ALA A 310 -24.84 6.73 22.14
N LYS A 311 -23.91 5.91 22.69
CA LYS A 311 -24.26 4.65 23.38
C LYS A 311 -25.15 4.83 24.58
N LYS A 312 -25.04 5.96 25.29
CA LYS A 312 -25.89 6.33 26.44
C LYS A 312 -27.24 6.88 26.03
N GLY A 313 -27.59 6.87 24.73
CA GLY A 313 -28.89 7.27 24.20
C GLY A 313 -28.97 8.70 23.67
N TYR A 314 -27.88 9.48 23.73
CA TYR A 314 -27.87 10.87 23.26
C TYR A 314 -27.29 10.95 21.84
N ALA A 315 -27.98 10.38 20.88
CA ALA A 315 -27.55 10.25 19.51
C ALA A 315 -27.36 11.59 18.77
N PHE A 316 -28.02 12.65 19.20
CA PHE A 316 -27.94 14.00 18.63
C PHE A 316 -26.85 14.87 19.24
N SER A 317 -26.15 14.38 20.23
CA SER A 317 -25.15 15.17 20.93
C SER A 317 -23.91 15.43 20.07
N GLN A 318 -23.30 16.57 20.35
CA GLN A 318 -22.07 17.00 19.73
C GLN A 318 -21.03 17.33 20.79
N ALA A 319 -19.89 16.67 20.76
CA ALA A 319 -18.73 17.07 21.55
C ALA A 319 -17.89 18.05 20.72
N ARG A 320 -17.67 19.25 21.27
CA ARG A 320 -16.88 20.30 20.60
C ARG A 320 -15.70 20.69 21.46
N PRO A 321 -14.45 20.63 20.97
CA PRO A 321 -13.31 21.09 21.70
C PRO A 321 -13.26 22.61 21.67
N ARG A 322 -13.06 23.24 22.83
CA ARG A 322 -12.73 24.66 22.98
C ARG A 322 -11.36 24.76 23.63
N GLY A 323 -10.44 25.42 22.96
CA GLY A 323 -9.09 25.65 23.45
C GLY A 323 -8.91 27.13 23.83
N GLU A 324 -8.58 27.40 25.08
CA GLU A 324 -8.19 28.73 25.56
C GLU A 324 -6.64 28.75 25.62
N ARG A 325 -6.02 29.52 24.74
CA ARG A 325 -4.57 29.64 24.65
C ARG A 325 -4.07 30.75 25.54
N ASN A 326 -3.01 30.47 26.29
CA ASN A 326 -2.25 31.47 27.03
C ASN A 326 -0.82 31.55 26.46
N PRO A 327 -0.55 32.46 25.50
CA PRO A 327 0.77 32.58 24.88
C PRO A 327 1.87 32.93 25.88
N ALA A 328 1.57 33.69 26.93
CA ALA A 328 2.56 34.09 27.95
C ALA A 328 3.02 32.91 28.81
N ALA A 329 2.12 31.96 29.09
CA ALA A 329 2.43 30.77 29.86
C ALA A 329 2.74 29.56 28.94
N GLN A 330 2.60 29.69 27.61
CA GLN A 330 2.73 28.63 26.64
C GLN A 330 1.83 27.41 26.97
N THR A 331 0.60 27.69 27.38
CA THR A 331 -0.36 26.64 27.78
C THR A 331 -1.69 26.80 27.05
N VAL A 332 -2.38 25.69 26.91
CA VAL A 332 -3.76 25.65 26.39
C VAL A 332 -4.64 24.87 27.33
N ALA A 333 -5.72 25.50 27.80
CA ALA A 333 -6.80 24.81 28.50
C ALA A 333 -7.76 24.25 27.47
N ILE A 334 -8.04 22.95 27.52
CA ILE A 334 -8.94 22.30 26.59
C ILE A 334 -10.22 21.94 27.32
N ARG A 335 -11.35 22.39 26.79
CA ARG A 335 -12.67 22.07 27.32
C ARG A 335 -13.49 21.40 26.24
N PHE A 336 -13.95 20.17 26.48
CA PHE A 336 -14.88 19.47 25.62
C PHE A 336 -16.29 19.79 26.05
N VAL A 337 -16.97 20.65 25.28
CA VAL A 337 -18.35 21.02 25.53
C VAL A 337 -19.27 20.06 24.81
N ILE A 338 -20.16 19.44 25.56
CA ILE A 338 -21.14 18.48 25.10
C ILE A 338 -22.51 19.11 25.12
N ASP A 339 -23.06 19.38 23.96
CA ASP A 339 -24.36 19.97 23.76
C ASP A 339 -25.31 18.99 23.05
N GLU A 340 -26.62 19.18 23.28
CA GLU A 340 -27.64 18.57 22.43
C GLU A 340 -27.65 19.30 21.08
N GLY A 341 -27.31 18.57 20.02
CA GLY A 341 -27.37 19.08 18.66
C GLY A 341 -28.79 19.15 18.13
N PRO A 342 -29.02 19.72 16.95
CA PRO A 342 -30.34 19.72 16.32
C PRO A 342 -30.83 18.28 16.12
N ARG A 343 -32.10 18.04 16.43
CA ARG A 343 -32.74 16.72 16.26
C ARG A 343 -33.05 16.48 14.79
N VAL A 344 -32.05 16.04 14.07
CA VAL A 344 -32.12 15.71 12.64
C VAL A 344 -31.92 14.21 12.47
N TYR A 345 -32.81 13.57 11.72
CA TYR A 345 -32.74 12.14 11.44
C TYR A 345 -32.30 11.89 10.02
N ILE A 346 -31.61 10.79 9.79
CA ILE A 346 -31.24 10.34 8.46
C ILE A 346 -32.50 9.77 7.78
N GLU A 347 -32.96 10.43 6.73
CA GLU A 347 -34.09 9.95 5.95
C GLU A 347 -33.67 8.81 5.04
N ARG A 348 -32.55 9.00 4.33
CA ARG A 348 -32.04 8.04 3.36
C ARG A 348 -30.53 8.24 3.12
N ILE A 349 -29.83 7.15 2.85
CA ILE A 349 -28.46 7.14 2.40
C ILE A 349 -28.45 6.70 0.93
N ASN A 350 -28.21 7.65 0.03
CA ASN A 350 -28.13 7.39 -1.41
C ASN A 350 -26.66 7.11 -1.77
N ILE A 351 -26.42 5.97 -2.38
CA ILE A 351 -25.10 5.61 -2.88
C ILE A 351 -25.12 5.69 -4.39
N ARG A 352 -24.14 6.41 -4.99
CA ARG A 352 -24.07 6.66 -6.42
C ARG A 352 -22.64 6.44 -6.93
N GLY A 353 -22.52 5.99 -8.18
CA GLY A 353 -21.21 5.82 -8.84
C GLY A 353 -20.55 4.47 -8.58
N ASN A 354 -21.12 3.62 -7.72
CA ASN A 354 -20.63 2.29 -7.42
C ASN A 354 -21.02 1.28 -8.53
N THR A 355 -20.30 1.33 -9.65
CA THR A 355 -20.57 0.47 -10.81
C THR A 355 -20.09 -0.96 -10.62
N ARG A 356 -19.07 -1.16 -9.79
CA ARG A 356 -18.46 -2.46 -9.48
C ARG A 356 -18.72 -2.87 -8.03
N THR A 357 -18.52 -1.96 -7.09
CA THR A 357 -18.69 -2.23 -5.66
C THR A 357 -20.17 -2.31 -5.30
N ARG A 358 -20.56 -3.36 -4.59
CA ARG A 358 -21.94 -3.54 -4.16
C ARG A 358 -22.33 -2.56 -3.07
N ASP A 359 -23.59 -2.13 -3.08
CA ASP A 359 -24.15 -1.13 -2.16
C ASP A 359 -23.87 -1.45 -0.68
N TYR A 360 -24.11 -2.70 -0.27
CA TYR A 360 -23.92 -3.11 1.12
C TYR A 360 -22.47 -2.97 1.61
N VAL A 361 -21.47 -3.05 0.70
CA VAL A 361 -20.04 -2.88 1.04
C VAL A 361 -19.74 -1.44 1.45
N ILE A 362 -20.40 -0.48 0.81
CA ILE A 362 -20.30 0.93 1.16
C ILE A 362 -21.11 1.21 2.41
N ARG A 363 -22.35 0.71 2.47
CA ARG A 363 -23.30 0.94 3.53
C ARG A 363 -22.80 0.43 4.89
N ARG A 364 -22.11 -0.70 4.95
CA ARG A 364 -21.57 -1.28 6.19
C ARG A 364 -20.44 -0.47 6.84
N GLU A 365 -19.84 0.49 6.11
CA GLU A 365 -18.84 1.39 6.67
C GLU A 365 -19.47 2.50 7.52
N PHE A 366 -20.77 2.73 7.38
CA PHE A 366 -21.52 3.63 8.23
C PHE A 366 -21.91 2.93 9.53
N GLU A 367 -21.70 3.60 10.67
CA GLU A 367 -22.14 3.12 12.00
C GLU A 367 -23.59 3.53 12.30
N ILE A 368 -24.15 4.42 11.48
CA ILE A 368 -25.52 4.93 11.56
C ILE A 368 -26.23 4.67 10.24
N GLY A 369 -27.50 4.34 10.33
CA GLY A 369 -28.35 3.97 9.20
C GLY A 369 -29.53 4.93 9.00
N GLU A 370 -30.40 4.55 8.10
CA GLU A 370 -31.63 5.26 7.81
C GLU A 370 -32.58 5.18 9.03
N GLY A 371 -33.13 6.30 9.42
CA GLY A 371 -33.95 6.44 10.64
C GLY A 371 -33.14 6.82 11.88
N ASP A 372 -31.84 6.69 11.89
CA ASP A 372 -30.98 7.07 12.99
C ASP A 372 -30.78 8.59 13.09
N ALA A 373 -30.31 9.03 14.24
CA ALA A 373 -29.92 10.41 14.44
C ALA A 373 -28.70 10.78 13.56
N TYR A 374 -28.80 11.90 12.87
CA TYR A 374 -27.68 12.43 12.11
C TYR A 374 -26.54 12.90 13.03
N ASN A 375 -25.37 12.36 12.81
CA ASN A 375 -24.17 12.77 13.52
C ASN A 375 -23.02 12.96 12.53
N ARG A 376 -22.55 14.20 12.38
CA ARG A 376 -21.51 14.55 11.42
C ARG A 376 -20.19 13.82 11.68
N VAL A 377 -19.80 13.66 12.95
CA VAL A 377 -18.54 12.99 13.30
C VAL A 377 -18.54 11.52 12.82
N LEU A 378 -19.67 10.84 12.95
CA LEU A 378 -19.82 9.47 12.50
C LEU A 378 -19.86 9.37 10.97
N ILE A 379 -20.43 10.36 10.28
CA ILE A 379 -20.43 10.44 8.82
C ILE A 379 -19.01 10.70 8.29
N ASP A 380 -18.29 11.68 8.84
CA ASP A 380 -16.91 11.99 8.45
C ASP A 380 -15.99 10.78 8.70
N ARG A 381 -16.26 10.01 9.77
CA ARG A 381 -15.57 8.75 10.02
C ARG A 381 -15.86 7.68 8.96
N ALA A 382 -17.11 7.56 8.54
CA ALA A 382 -17.49 6.63 7.47
C ALA A 382 -16.82 7.02 6.15
N GLU A 383 -16.72 8.30 5.82
CA GLU A 383 -16.01 8.80 4.63
C GLU A 383 -14.52 8.46 4.68
N ARG A 384 -13.85 8.65 5.84
CA ARG A 384 -12.44 8.24 6.02
C ARG A 384 -12.26 6.73 5.85
N ARG A 385 -13.18 5.90 6.36
CA ARG A 385 -13.14 4.45 6.17
C ARG A 385 -13.31 4.05 4.72
N LEU A 386 -14.27 4.63 4.02
CA LEU A 386 -14.49 4.37 2.59
C LEU A 386 -13.25 4.72 1.77
N ASN A 387 -12.60 5.86 2.05
CA ASN A 387 -11.32 6.22 1.42
C ASN A 387 -10.22 5.20 1.76
N GLY A 388 -10.20 4.68 2.99
CA GLY A 388 -9.24 3.68 3.46
C GLY A 388 -9.38 2.29 2.82
N LEU A 389 -10.53 1.95 2.24
CA LEU A 389 -10.74 0.67 1.54
C LEU A 389 -9.88 0.54 0.29
N GLY A 390 -9.51 1.66 -0.36
CA GLY A 390 -8.77 1.64 -1.61
C GLY A 390 -9.55 1.12 -2.81
N PHE A 391 -10.89 1.10 -2.73
CA PHE A 391 -11.78 0.65 -3.83
C PHE A 391 -12.19 1.80 -4.73
N PHE A 392 -12.05 3.01 -4.25
CA PHE A 392 -12.54 4.22 -4.89
C PHE A 392 -11.39 5.19 -5.16
N LYS A 393 -11.42 5.81 -6.33
CA LYS A 393 -10.54 6.91 -6.70
C LYS A 393 -10.92 8.19 -5.97
N LYS A 394 -12.25 8.37 -5.76
CA LYS A 394 -12.82 9.50 -5.07
C LYS A 394 -14.03 9.06 -4.26
N VAL A 395 -14.13 9.54 -3.04
CA VAL A 395 -15.31 9.43 -2.18
C VAL A 395 -15.69 10.84 -1.76
N ARG A 396 -16.97 11.15 -1.86
CA ARG A 396 -17.53 12.41 -1.39
C ARG A 396 -18.85 12.15 -0.70
N VAL A 397 -18.95 12.56 0.54
CA VAL A 397 -20.20 12.48 1.31
C VAL A 397 -20.75 13.88 1.47
N THR A 398 -22.00 14.08 1.02
CA THR A 398 -22.71 15.37 1.10
C THR A 398 -24.07 15.18 1.73
N ASN A 399 -24.56 16.24 2.35
CA ASN A 399 -25.86 16.26 3.02
C ASN A 399 -26.81 17.19 2.25
N GLU A 400 -28.03 16.73 2.03
CA GLU A 400 -29.12 17.51 1.44
C GLU A 400 -30.31 17.55 2.40
N PRO A 401 -31.10 18.64 2.41
CA PRO A 401 -32.35 18.67 3.18
C PRO A 401 -33.29 17.53 2.77
N GLY A 402 -33.89 16.87 3.74
CA GLY A 402 -34.87 15.81 3.51
C GLY A 402 -36.29 16.35 3.25
N SER A 403 -37.26 15.47 3.38
CA SER A 403 -38.69 15.79 3.18
C SER A 403 -39.26 16.75 4.23
N SER A 404 -38.63 16.92 5.37
CA SER A 404 -38.96 17.84 6.44
C SER A 404 -37.71 18.47 7.08
N SER A 405 -37.87 19.53 7.84
CA SER A 405 -36.77 20.28 8.47
C SER A 405 -35.96 19.47 9.49
N ASP A 406 -36.50 18.36 9.98
CA ASP A 406 -35.87 17.42 10.89
C ASP A 406 -35.26 16.19 10.17
N ARG A 407 -35.22 16.22 8.85
CA ARG A 407 -34.70 15.11 8.00
C ARG A 407 -33.54 15.56 7.12
N VAL A 408 -32.60 14.65 6.93
CA VAL A 408 -31.45 14.85 6.05
C VAL A 408 -31.24 13.64 5.17
N VAL A 409 -30.93 13.88 3.92
CA VAL A 409 -30.53 12.85 2.97
C VAL A 409 -29.00 12.88 2.84
N ILE A 410 -28.36 11.76 3.04
CA ILE A 410 -26.92 11.60 2.86
C ILE A 410 -26.67 11.05 1.46
N ASN A 411 -25.93 11.80 0.64
CA ASN A 411 -25.48 11.34 -0.66
C ASN A 411 -24.01 10.95 -0.58
N VAL A 412 -23.74 9.70 -0.96
CA VAL A 412 -22.40 9.11 -1.02
C VAL A 412 -22.06 8.91 -2.48
N ASP A 413 -21.32 9.85 -3.02
CA ASP A 413 -20.84 9.79 -4.40
C ASP A 413 -19.45 9.16 -4.44
N VAL A 414 -19.31 8.02 -5.10
CA VAL A 414 -18.06 7.30 -5.23
C VAL A 414 -17.67 7.14 -6.70
N GLU A 415 -16.37 7.06 -6.95
CA GLU A 415 -15.82 6.72 -8.26
C GLU A 415 -15.00 5.45 -8.10
N ASP A 416 -15.50 4.31 -8.62
CA ASP A 416 -14.78 3.03 -8.53
C ASP A 416 -13.41 3.11 -9.24
N GLN A 417 -12.41 2.46 -8.66
CA GLN A 417 -11.11 2.26 -9.31
C GLN A 417 -10.84 0.77 -9.55
N ALA A 418 -9.78 0.48 -10.29
CA ALA A 418 -9.30 -0.90 -10.44
C ALA A 418 -8.71 -1.38 -9.11
N THR A 419 -9.25 -2.47 -8.58
CA THR A 419 -8.85 -3.09 -7.31
C THR A 419 -8.01 -4.36 -7.52
N GLY A 420 -7.95 -4.83 -8.78
CA GLY A 420 -7.08 -5.91 -9.21
C GLY A 420 -5.63 -5.44 -9.37
N ASN A 421 -4.69 -6.20 -8.85
CA ASN A 421 -3.27 -5.94 -8.98
C ASN A 421 -2.56 -7.19 -9.49
N PHE A 422 -1.77 -7.01 -10.54
CA PHE A 422 -0.82 -8.00 -11.04
C PHE A 422 0.57 -7.58 -10.57
N GLY A 423 1.18 -8.41 -9.74
CA GLY A 423 2.51 -8.15 -9.18
C GLY A 423 3.53 -9.14 -9.73
N VAL A 424 4.67 -8.63 -10.15
CA VAL A 424 5.87 -9.41 -10.39
C VAL A 424 6.93 -8.89 -9.44
N SER A 425 7.52 -9.79 -8.67
CA SER A 425 8.60 -9.42 -7.77
C SER A 425 9.78 -10.34 -7.96
N GLY A 426 10.97 -9.82 -7.74
CA GLY A 426 12.20 -10.59 -7.81
C GLY A 426 13.16 -10.12 -6.72
N GLY A 427 13.96 -11.05 -6.21
CA GLY A 427 14.91 -10.72 -5.17
C GLY A 427 16.06 -11.72 -5.07
N TYR A 428 17.05 -11.35 -4.29
CA TYR A 428 18.15 -12.22 -3.94
C TYR A 428 18.45 -12.11 -2.44
N SER A 429 18.71 -13.24 -1.83
CA SER A 429 19.25 -13.26 -0.48
C SER A 429 20.36 -14.30 -0.36
N THR A 430 21.34 -14.04 0.50
CA THR A 430 22.42 -15.00 0.76
C THR A 430 21.91 -16.32 1.35
N VAL A 431 20.68 -16.32 1.90
CA VAL A 431 20.03 -17.49 2.50
C VAL A 431 19.27 -18.31 1.46
N GLN A 432 18.45 -17.67 0.64
CA GLN A 432 17.53 -18.33 -0.29
C GLN A 432 18.01 -18.35 -1.74
N GLY A 433 19.04 -17.55 -2.07
CA GLY A 433 19.48 -17.36 -3.45
C GLY A 433 18.54 -16.42 -4.22
N PHE A 434 18.49 -16.55 -5.53
CA PHE A 434 17.54 -15.82 -6.37
C PHE A 434 16.12 -16.36 -6.20
N MET A 435 15.17 -15.44 -6.15
CA MET A 435 13.73 -15.73 -6.04
C MET A 435 12.95 -14.80 -6.95
N GLY A 436 11.88 -15.30 -7.53
CA GLY A 436 10.88 -14.53 -8.25
C GLY A 436 9.48 -14.96 -7.80
N GLU A 437 8.57 -14.02 -7.71
CA GLU A 437 7.17 -14.27 -7.43
C GLU A 437 6.31 -13.54 -8.45
N VAL A 438 5.32 -14.24 -8.96
CA VAL A 438 4.23 -13.67 -9.74
C VAL A 438 2.98 -13.80 -8.90
N SER A 439 2.27 -12.70 -8.73
CA SER A 439 1.03 -12.70 -7.95
C SER A 439 -0.08 -11.94 -8.65
N VAL A 440 -1.28 -12.44 -8.47
CA VAL A 440 -2.53 -11.78 -8.86
C VAL A 440 -3.33 -11.60 -7.60
N SER A 441 -3.76 -10.38 -7.34
CA SER A 441 -4.59 -10.08 -6.18
C SER A 441 -5.75 -9.18 -6.59
N GLU A 442 -6.89 -9.42 -5.96
CA GLU A 442 -8.09 -8.61 -6.10
C GLU A 442 -8.59 -8.28 -4.69
N SER A 443 -8.62 -6.99 -4.35
CA SER A 443 -9.04 -6.55 -3.02
C SER A 443 -10.54 -6.34 -2.88
N ASN A 444 -11.26 -6.27 -4.01
CA ASN A 444 -12.72 -6.15 -4.04
C ASN A 444 -13.34 -7.23 -4.95
N PHE A 445 -13.08 -8.49 -4.63
CA PHE A 445 -13.48 -9.63 -5.45
C PHE A 445 -15.00 -9.66 -5.69
N MET A 446 -15.38 -9.63 -6.96
CA MET A 446 -16.79 -9.53 -7.41
C MET A 446 -17.57 -8.34 -6.84
N GLY A 447 -16.86 -7.26 -6.44
CA GLY A 447 -17.48 -6.07 -5.82
C GLY A 447 -18.01 -6.31 -4.40
N ARG A 448 -17.63 -7.38 -3.74
CA ARG A 448 -18.12 -7.78 -2.41
C ARG A 448 -17.23 -7.31 -1.27
N GLY A 449 -16.15 -6.59 -1.56
CA GLY A 449 -15.17 -6.18 -0.56
C GLY A 449 -14.36 -7.34 0.01
N GLN A 450 -14.33 -8.47 -0.67
CA GLN A 450 -13.56 -9.66 -0.34
C GLN A 450 -12.18 -9.54 -0.99
N ALA A 451 -11.15 -10.03 -0.33
CA ALA A 451 -9.80 -10.07 -0.90
C ALA A 451 -9.44 -11.50 -1.32
N ALA A 452 -8.94 -11.65 -2.54
CA ALA A 452 -8.40 -12.90 -3.05
C ALA A 452 -6.99 -12.65 -3.60
N ARG A 453 -6.06 -13.55 -3.30
CA ARG A 453 -4.70 -13.50 -3.83
C ARG A 453 -4.23 -14.89 -4.22
N ALA A 454 -3.65 -15.01 -5.40
CA ALA A 454 -2.93 -16.18 -5.85
C ALA A 454 -1.48 -15.79 -6.14
N SER A 455 -0.52 -16.59 -5.72
CA SER A 455 0.89 -16.36 -6.03
C SER A 455 1.63 -17.64 -6.38
N VAL A 456 2.60 -17.49 -7.26
CA VAL A 456 3.56 -18.52 -7.65
C VAL A 456 4.96 -17.98 -7.36
N GLU A 457 5.66 -18.67 -6.50
CA GLU A 457 7.05 -18.38 -6.14
C GLU A 457 7.96 -19.40 -6.80
N VAL A 458 9.01 -18.92 -7.47
CA VAL A 458 10.06 -19.75 -8.09
C VAL A 458 11.41 -19.18 -7.70
N GLY A 459 12.21 -19.98 -7.05
CA GLY A 459 13.53 -19.56 -6.62
C GLY A 459 14.54 -20.68 -6.67
N GLN A 460 15.79 -20.32 -6.43
CA GLN A 460 16.91 -21.25 -6.45
C GLN A 460 16.78 -22.35 -5.37
N ARG A 461 16.23 -21.96 -4.20
CA ARG A 461 16.08 -22.86 -3.04
C ARG A 461 14.66 -22.98 -2.50
N ALA A 462 13.73 -22.25 -3.05
CA ALA A 462 12.32 -22.33 -2.68
C ALA A 462 11.44 -22.23 -3.92
N ARG A 463 10.32 -22.94 -3.92
CA ARG A 463 9.26 -22.85 -4.94
C ARG A 463 7.93 -23.14 -4.28
N GLY A 464 6.91 -22.48 -4.74
CA GLY A 464 5.60 -22.72 -4.14
C GLY A 464 4.48 -22.04 -4.89
N VAL A 465 3.28 -22.47 -4.55
CA VAL A 465 2.04 -21.82 -4.95
C VAL A 465 1.22 -21.56 -3.71
N SER A 466 0.55 -20.43 -3.66
CA SER A 466 -0.36 -20.11 -2.58
C SER A 466 -1.60 -19.42 -3.10
N PHE A 467 -2.71 -19.69 -2.42
CA PHE A 467 -3.97 -19.01 -2.63
C PHE A 467 -4.53 -18.57 -1.28
N SER A 468 -4.95 -17.32 -1.17
CA SER A 468 -5.49 -16.72 0.04
C SER A 468 -6.81 -16.03 -0.29
N PHE A 469 -7.82 -16.26 0.55
CA PHE A 469 -9.11 -15.58 0.47
C PHE A 469 -9.47 -15.00 1.83
N THR A 470 -10.02 -13.79 1.85
CA THR A 470 -10.44 -13.10 3.09
C THR A 470 -11.76 -12.39 2.88
N GLU A 471 -12.73 -12.68 3.75
CA GLU A 471 -13.94 -11.91 3.96
C GLU A 471 -13.73 -11.00 5.18
N PRO A 472 -13.64 -9.67 5.02
CA PRO A 472 -13.38 -8.75 6.15
C PRO A 472 -14.57 -8.53 7.07
N TYR A 473 -15.79 -8.87 6.61
CA TYR A 473 -17.04 -8.74 7.38
C TYR A 473 -17.81 -10.05 7.40
N PHE A 474 -17.25 -11.03 8.06
CA PHE A 474 -17.88 -12.35 8.18
C PHE A 474 -19.12 -12.26 9.07
N LEU A 475 -20.25 -12.80 8.56
CA LEU A 475 -21.57 -12.72 9.21
C LEU A 475 -22.05 -11.27 9.46
N ASP A 476 -21.71 -10.36 8.54
CA ASP A 476 -22.04 -8.93 8.63
C ASP A 476 -21.52 -8.24 9.89
N GLN A 477 -20.54 -8.85 10.55
CA GLN A 477 -19.84 -8.28 11.70
C GLN A 477 -18.41 -7.87 11.32
N ARG A 478 -17.79 -7.01 12.09
CA ARG A 478 -16.38 -6.63 11.94
C ARG A 478 -15.45 -7.77 12.39
N LEU A 479 -15.66 -8.91 11.80
CA LEU A 479 -14.93 -10.12 12.03
C LEU A 479 -14.36 -10.59 10.68
N SER A 480 -13.05 -10.59 10.51
CA SER A 480 -12.48 -11.14 9.28
C SER A 480 -12.39 -12.63 9.35
N ALA A 481 -12.82 -13.31 8.29
CA ALA A 481 -12.64 -14.76 8.12
C ALA A 481 -11.90 -15.03 6.82
N GLY A 482 -11.01 -16.00 6.82
CA GLY A 482 -10.26 -16.33 5.63
C GLY A 482 -9.71 -17.74 5.63
N PHE A 483 -9.24 -18.15 4.47
CA PHE A 483 -8.50 -19.38 4.34
C PHE A 483 -7.31 -19.20 3.42
N ASP A 484 -6.27 -19.96 3.69
CA ASP A 484 -5.06 -20.02 2.90
C ASP A 484 -4.81 -21.46 2.47
N LEU A 485 -4.49 -21.66 1.20
CA LEU A 485 -4.05 -22.96 0.65
C LEU A 485 -2.64 -22.78 0.14
N PHE A 486 -1.78 -23.74 0.39
CA PHE A 486 -0.39 -23.65 -0.06
C PHE A 486 0.20 -25.02 -0.41
N ALA A 487 1.11 -24.99 -1.37
CA ALA A 487 2.03 -26.07 -1.66
C ALA A 487 3.41 -25.45 -1.84
N LYS A 488 4.32 -25.75 -0.92
CA LYS A 488 5.66 -25.14 -0.86
C LYS A 488 6.72 -26.23 -0.79
N ALA A 489 7.79 -26.07 -1.55
CA ALA A 489 8.96 -26.91 -1.48
C ALA A 489 10.19 -26.05 -1.20
N SER A 490 11.01 -26.47 -0.27
CA SER A 490 12.28 -25.83 0.07
C SER A 490 13.42 -26.79 -0.13
N ASN A 491 14.40 -26.39 -0.93
CA ASN A 491 15.65 -27.08 -1.10
C ASN A 491 16.68 -26.48 -0.15
N ALA A 492 16.58 -26.84 1.10
CA ALA A 492 17.48 -26.35 2.15
C ALA A 492 18.71 -27.27 2.35
N TYR A 493 18.93 -28.22 1.46
CA TYR A 493 20.03 -29.19 1.56
C TYR A 493 21.40 -28.56 1.85
N TYR A 494 21.65 -27.39 1.27
CA TYR A 494 22.92 -26.70 1.50
C TYR A 494 23.20 -26.30 2.96
N TYR A 495 22.13 -26.05 3.74
CA TYR A 495 22.24 -25.65 5.17
C TYR A 495 21.82 -26.76 6.12
N SER A 496 20.80 -27.52 5.75
CA SER A 496 20.09 -28.44 6.64
C SER A 496 20.27 -29.91 6.24
N TYR A 497 20.85 -30.18 5.08
CA TYR A 497 21.03 -31.52 4.51
C TYR A 497 19.71 -32.26 4.19
N TYR A 498 18.60 -31.57 4.13
CA TYR A 498 17.31 -32.13 3.74
C TYR A 498 16.47 -31.13 2.93
N ASN A 499 15.55 -31.67 2.17
CA ASN A 499 14.54 -30.92 1.46
C ASN A 499 13.19 -31.10 2.14
N THR A 500 12.33 -30.09 2.05
CA THR A 500 10.98 -30.17 2.57
C THR A 500 9.96 -29.84 1.49
N THR A 501 8.84 -30.57 1.49
CA THR A 501 7.65 -30.24 0.72
C THR A 501 6.46 -30.19 1.68
N SER A 502 5.78 -29.05 1.75
CA SER A 502 4.61 -28.86 2.62
C SER A 502 3.40 -28.50 1.80
N VAL A 503 2.32 -29.24 1.96
CA VAL A 503 1.02 -29.00 1.31
C VAL A 503 -0.06 -28.97 2.36
N GLY A 504 -0.89 -27.94 2.34
CA GLY A 504 -1.94 -27.80 3.34
C GLY A 504 -2.77 -26.55 3.21
N GLY A 505 -3.53 -26.29 4.29
CA GLY A 505 -4.36 -25.10 4.39
C GLY A 505 -4.52 -24.63 5.82
N THR A 506 -4.91 -23.37 5.94
CA THR A 506 -5.18 -22.69 7.20
C THR A 506 -6.52 -21.98 7.11
N LEU A 507 -7.37 -22.15 8.10
CA LEU A 507 -8.54 -21.31 8.34
C LEU A 507 -8.16 -20.28 9.39
N ARG A 508 -8.53 -19.05 9.20
CA ARG A 508 -8.21 -17.95 10.12
C ARG A 508 -9.41 -17.04 10.34
N LEU A 509 -9.49 -16.56 11.58
CA LEU A 509 -10.40 -15.49 11.95
C LEU A 509 -9.56 -14.33 12.47
N GLY A 510 -10.03 -13.10 12.30
CA GLY A 510 -9.41 -11.91 12.85
C GLY A 510 -10.45 -11.11 13.58
N VAL A 511 -10.25 -10.94 14.88
CA VAL A 511 -11.17 -10.24 15.77
C VAL A 511 -10.45 -9.01 16.32
N PRO A 512 -10.79 -7.79 15.89
CA PRO A 512 -10.31 -6.59 16.56
C PRO A 512 -11.00 -6.46 17.92
N ILE A 513 -10.23 -6.37 18.99
CA ILE A 513 -10.72 -6.14 20.35
C ILE A 513 -10.78 -4.63 20.61
N THR A 514 -9.69 -3.94 20.30
CA THR A 514 -9.58 -2.47 20.29
C THR A 514 -8.93 -2.02 19.00
N ASP A 515 -8.71 -0.72 18.84
CA ASP A 515 -7.97 -0.20 17.67
C ASP A 515 -6.50 -0.66 17.69
N GLU A 516 -5.94 -0.98 18.86
CA GLU A 516 -4.55 -1.43 19.01
C GLU A 516 -4.42 -2.95 19.23
N ILE A 517 -5.47 -3.62 19.74
CA ILE A 517 -5.41 -5.04 20.12
C ILE A 517 -6.27 -5.87 19.19
N SER A 518 -5.71 -6.92 18.64
CA SER A 518 -6.45 -7.92 17.87
C SER A 518 -6.05 -9.33 18.25
N ILE A 519 -7.00 -10.26 18.16
CA ILE A 519 -6.77 -11.70 18.29
C ILE A 519 -7.10 -12.40 17.00
N SER A 520 -6.26 -13.33 16.58
CA SER A 520 -6.41 -14.09 15.34
C SER A 520 -6.35 -15.59 15.62
N PRO A 521 -7.46 -16.23 15.95
CA PRO A 521 -7.58 -17.69 16.00
C PRO A 521 -7.36 -18.30 14.62
N ARG A 522 -6.74 -19.49 14.59
CA ARG A 522 -6.48 -20.22 13.35
C ARG A 522 -6.56 -21.72 13.57
N TYR A 523 -6.94 -22.43 12.52
CA TYR A 523 -6.80 -23.87 12.40
C TYR A 523 -5.98 -24.19 11.17
N SER A 524 -4.92 -24.98 11.34
CA SER A 524 -4.02 -25.34 10.24
C SER A 524 -3.91 -26.85 10.12
N ILE A 525 -4.00 -27.35 8.89
CA ILE A 525 -3.76 -28.73 8.55
C ILE A 525 -2.82 -28.79 7.36
N TYR A 526 -1.70 -29.50 7.52
CA TYR A 526 -0.73 -29.65 6.45
C TYR A 526 0.08 -30.93 6.59
N ASN A 527 0.51 -31.46 5.46
CA ASN A 527 1.43 -32.59 5.38
C ASN A 527 2.81 -32.08 5.00
N THR A 528 3.82 -32.42 5.82
CA THR A 528 5.21 -32.09 5.51
C THR A 528 5.98 -33.37 5.19
N HIS A 529 6.51 -33.43 3.97
CA HIS A 529 7.40 -34.49 3.50
C HIS A 529 8.85 -34.00 3.57
N ILE A 530 9.70 -34.80 4.21
CA ILE A 530 11.15 -34.58 4.30
C ILE A 530 11.82 -35.62 3.41
N SER A 531 12.73 -35.16 2.58
CA SER A 531 13.57 -35.99 1.72
C SER A 531 15.02 -35.59 1.80
N ILE A 532 15.91 -36.53 1.65
CA ILE A 532 17.35 -36.30 1.56
C ILE A 532 17.78 -36.76 0.17
N PRO A 533 18.47 -35.92 -0.65
CA PRO A 533 18.92 -36.32 -1.98
C PRO A 533 19.91 -37.49 -1.90
N ASN A 534 19.71 -38.49 -2.74
CA ASN A 534 20.63 -39.60 -2.99
C ASN A 534 21.24 -39.47 -4.37
N ASP A 535 22.50 -39.78 -4.50
CA ASP A 535 23.22 -39.87 -5.75
C ASP A 535 24.32 -40.94 -5.69
N SER A 536 25.04 -41.19 -6.81
CA SER A 536 26.10 -42.16 -6.82
C SER A 536 27.27 -41.87 -5.88
N SER A 537 27.44 -40.59 -5.48
CA SER A 537 28.48 -40.18 -4.54
C SER A 537 28.01 -40.26 -3.07
N ARG A 538 26.70 -40.38 -2.87
CA ARG A 538 26.06 -40.42 -1.54
C ARG A 538 24.91 -41.44 -1.49
N PRO A 539 25.21 -42.71 -1.72
CA PRO A 539 24.20 -43.76 -1.92
C PRO A 539 23.40 -44.08 -0.64
N TYR A 540 23.94 -43.73 0.54
CA TYR A 540 23.34 -44.01 1.85
C TYR A 540 22.76 -42.75 2.52
N ASN A 541 22.59 -41.67 1.78
CA ASN A 541 22.11 -40.43 2.34
C ASN A 541 20.66 -40.58 2.82
N ASP A 542 19.84 -41.29 2.05
CA ASP A 542 18.45 -41.65 2.36
C ASP A 542 18.32 -43.14 2.61
N CYS A 543 18.17 -43.52 3.87
CA CYS A 543 18.03 -44.91 4.22
C CYS A 543 16.69 -45.53 3.82
N GLN A 544 15.74 -44.80 3.29
CA GLN A 544 14.47 -45.37 2.77
C GLN A 544 14.65 -45.99 1.39
N ASN A 545 15.51 -45.37 0.56
CA ASN A 545 15.82 -45.89 -0.78
C ASN A 545 17.33 -45.82 -1.03
N PRO A 546 18.15 -46.60 -0.33
CA PRO A 546 19.59 -46.54 -0.52
C PRO A 546 19.96 -47.00 -1.94
N ILE A 547 20.81 -46.23 -2.60
CA ILE A 547 21.37 -46.57 -3.92
C ILE A 547 22.39 -47.68 -3.76
N TRP A 548 22.12 -48.82 -4.36
CA TRP A 548 23.02 -49.95 -4.32
C TRP A 548 24.09 -49.93 -5.41
N GLY A 549 23.80 -49.28 -6.51
CA GLY A 549 24.76 -49.16 -7.59
C GLY A 549 24.23 -48.31 -8.77
N TYR A 550 25.09 -48.12 -9.72
CA TYR A 550 24.73 -47.44 -10.98
C TYR A 550 25.12 -48.32 -12.15
N THR A 551 24.17 -48.59 -13.04
CA THR A 551 24.45 -49.32 -14.28
C THR A 551 24.31 -48.36 -15.47
N PRO A 552 25.40 -48.18 -16.29
CA PRO A 552 25.32 -47.37 -17.49
C PRO A 552 24.18 -47.84 -18.41
N GLY A 553 23.30 -46.95 -18.81
CA GLY A 553 22.12 -47.23 -19.64
C GLY A 553 20.85 -47.63 -18.88
N PHE A 554 20.91 -47.98 -17.60
CA PHE A 554 19.77 -48.33 -16.74
C PHE A 554 19.56 -47.42 -15.56
N GLY A 555 20.52 -46.53 -15.25
CA GLY A 555 20.47 -45.60 -14.15
C GLY A 555 20.84 -46.19 -12.79
N TYR A 556 20.32 -45.59 -11.71
CA TYR A 556 20.58 -46.02 -10.33
C TYR A 556 19.80 -47.31 -9.99
N ILE A 557 20.47 -48.25 -9.35
CA ILE A 557 19.89 -49.42 -8.77
C ILE A 557 19.66 -49.18 -7.31
N TYR A 558 18.43 -49.25 -6.86
CA TYR A 558 18.06 -49.10 -5.46
C TYR A 558 18.05 -50.48 -4.77
N ALA A 559 18.39 -50.48 -3.49
CA ALA A 559 18.29 -51.71 -2.70
C ALA A 559 16.86 -52.24 -2.68
N PRO A 560 16.63 -53.54 -2.94
CA PRO A 560 15.31 -54.03 -3.26
C PRO A 560 14.31 -54.03 -2.10
N THR A 561 14.72 -53.88 -0.89
CA THR A 561 13.80 -53.67 0.28
C THR A 561 14.56 -53.27 1.52
N PRO A 562 13.91 -52.53 2.47
CA PRO A 562 14.42 -52.31 3.82
C PRO A 562 14.56 -53.58 4.65
N SER A 563 14.18 -54.72 4.16
CA SER A 563 14.22 -56.01 4.85
C SER A 563 15.60 -56.66 4.84
N ASP A 564 16.56 -56.16 4.09
CA ASP A 564 17.94 -56.57 4.28
C ASP A 564 18.56 -55.79 5.43
N VAL A 565 18.44 -56.42 6.62
CA VAL A 565 18.85 -55.83 7.90
C VAL A 565 20.31 -55.39 7.87
N SER A 566 21.14 -56.03 7.13
CA SER A 566 22.54 -55.65 7.01
C SER A 566 22.79 -54.33 6.21
N LEU A 567 22.04 -54.14 5.13
CA LEU A 567 22.07 -52.91 4.35
C LEU A 567 21.47 -51.72 5.10
N TYR A 568 20.37 -51.97 5.83
CA TYR A 568 19.75 -50.95 6.67
C TYR A 568 20.69 -50.45 7.79
N TYR A 569 21.36 -51.33 8.48
CA TYR A 569 22.33 -50.95 9.52
C TYR A 569 23.53 -50.21 8.90
N ASN A 570 24.02 -50.65 7.75
CA ASN A 570 25.10 -49.95 7.08
C ASN A 570 24.70 -48.55 6.62
N CYS A 571 23.46 -48.40 6.12
CA CYS A 571 22.94 -47.08 5.76
C CYS A 571 22.83 -46.17 7.00
N GLN A 572 22.28 -46.63 8.11
CA GLN A 572 22.17 -45.81 9.29
C GLN A 572 23.51 -45.43 9.88
N SER A 573 24.50 -46.33 9.88
CA SER A 573 25.83 -46.05 10.37
C SER A 573 26.73 -45.23 9.42
N ASN A 574 26.32 -45.05 8.19
CA ASN A 574 27.06 -44.26 7.20
C ASN A 574 26.93 -42.78 7.51
N GLY A 575 28.04 -42.05 7.57
CA GLY A 575 28.10 -40.63 7.91
C GLY A 575 27.81 -39.63 6.78
N GLU A 576 27.21 -40.06 5.65
CA GLU A 576 26.87 -39.16 4.55
C GLU A 576 25.86 -38.10 4.93
N ALA A 577 24.88 -38.45 5.74
CA ALA A 577 23.97 -37.50 6.40
C ALA A 577 23.90 -37.83 7.89
N SER A 578 23.52 -36.87 8.72
CA SER A 578 23.37 -37.06 10.17
C SER A 578 22.27 -38.06 10.49
N LEU A 579 22.48 -38.87 11.52
CA LEU A 579 21.51 -39.92 11.96
C LEU A 579 20.15 -39.34 12.34
N ALA A 580 20.12 -38.23 13.05
CA ALA A 580 18.88 -37.58 13.45
C ALA A 580 18.08 -37.03 12.26
N ILE A 581 18.75 -36.60 11.18
CA ILE A 581 18.10 -36.18 9.96
C ILE A 581 17.56 -37.39 9.18
N LYS A 582 18.33 -38.50 9.09
CA LYS A 582 17.87 -39.73 8.43
C LYS A 582 16.61 -40.29 9.08
N GLU A 583 16.47 -40.20 10.39
CA GLU A 583 15.26 -40.65 11.11
C GLU A 583 14.02 -39.80 10.82
N THR A 584 14.19 -38.56 10.39
CA THR A 584 13.06 -37.66 10.13
C THR A 584 12.50 -37.73 8.73
N VAL A 585 13.14 -38.49 7.82
CA VAL A 585 12.69 -38.66 6.42
C VAL A 585 11.29 -39.25 6.38
N GLY A 586 10.51 -38.78 5.44
CA GLY A 586 9.14 -39.21 5.20
C GLY A 586 8.09 -38.13 5.47
N SER A 587 6.83 -38.52 5.38
CA SER A 587 5.68 -37.62 5.46
C SER A 587 5.03 -37.67 6.83
N ARG A 588 4.64 -36.52 7.36
CA ARG A 588 3.81 -36.43 8.57
C ARG A 588 2.74 -35.35 8.42
N LEU A 589 1.53 -35.73 8.81
CA LEU A 589 0.38 -34.84 8.90
C LEU A 589 0.40 -34.11 10.24
N THR A 590 0.32 -32.78 10.17
CA THR A 590 0.17 -31.88 11.32
C THR A 590 -1.20 -31.22 11.25
N SER A 591 -1.97 -31.31 12.32
CA SER A 591 -3.25 -30.62 12.50
C SER A 591 -3.20 -29.89 13.82
N MET A 592 -3.38 -28.57 13.79
CA MET A 592 -3.21 -27.71 14.95
C MET A 592 -4.22 -26.56 14.98
N ILE A 593 -4.60 -26.20 16.20
CA ILE A 593 -5.32 -24.96 16.48
C ILE A 593 -4.37 -24.00 17.18
N GLY A 594 -4.51 -22.72 16.89
CA GLY A 594 -3.70 -21.72 17.53
C GLY A 594 -4.35 -20.35 17.51
N TYR A 595 -3.71 -19.40 18.15
CA TYR A 595 -4.09 -17.99 18.11
C TYR A 595 -2.85 -17.11 18.08
N SER A 596 -3.02 -15.89 17.61
CA SER A 596 -2.05 -14.80 17.74
C SER A 596 -2.74 -13.61 18.36
N LEU A 597 -2.21 -13.11 19.48
CA LEU A 597 -2.60 -11.86 20.10
C LEU A 597 -1.60 -10.78 19.64
N SER A 598 -2.08 -9.71 19.05
CA SER A 598 -1.26 -8.61 18.56
C SER A 598 -1.65 -7.30 19.24
N TYR A 599 -0.65 -6.57 19.72
CA TYR A 599 -0.76 -5.19 20.23
C TYR A 599 0.10 -4.29 19.36
N ASN A 600 -0.49 -3.27 18.75
CA ASN A 600 0.18 -2.40 17.79
C ASN A 600 -0.19 -0.94 18.01
N THR A 601 0.79 -0.14 18.42
CA THR A 601 0.68 1.32 18.61
C THR A 601 1.64 2.09 17.69
N LEU A 602 2.15 1.43 16.62
CA LEU A 602 3.09 2.05 15.71
C LEU A 602 2.46 3.25 14.99
N ASP A 603 3.19 4.34 14.92
CA ASP A 603 2.82 5.55 14.19
C ASP A 603 2.72 5.33 12.67
N ASN A 604 3.56 4.44 12.14
CA ASN A 604 3.54 4.03 10.73
C ASN A 604 3.92 2.56 10.61
N ILE A 605 3.09 1.76 9.89
CA ILE A 605 3.34 0.32 9.74
C ILE A 605 4.54 0.04 8.82
N ARG A 606 4.79 0.89 7.82
CA ARG A 606 5.87 0.67 6.83
C ARG A 606 7.22 1.21 7.29
N ASN A 607 7.23 2.34 7.98
CA ASN A 607 8.45 2.99 8.46
C ASN A 607 8.19 3.54 9.88
N PRO A 608 8.13 2.65 10.89
CA PRO A 608 7.80 3.04 12.26
C PRO A 608 8.95 3.85 12.87
N LYS A 609 8.60 4.98 13.47
CA LYS A 609 9.52 5.82 14.25
C LYS A 609 9.23 5.73 15.75
N ASN A 610 7.95 5.61 16.13
CA ASN A 610 7.52 5.53 17.51
C ASN A 610 6.45 4.46 17.68
N GLY A 611 6.43 3.83 18.86
CA GLY A 611 5.40 2.89 19.27
C GLY A 611 5.92 1.50 19.58
N VAL A 612 4.98 0.62 19.89
CA VAL A 612 5.22 -0.77 20.27
C VAL A 612 4.47 -1.70 19.32
N HIS A 613 5.11 -2.75 18.88
CA HIS A 613 4.45 -3.90 18.25
C HIS A 613 4.81 -5.16 19.04
N ALA A 614 3.83 -5.77 19.70
CA ALA A 614 3.99 -7.00 20.45
C ALA A 614 3.06 -8.07 19.89
N GLN A 615 3.58 -9.28 19.71
CA GLN A 615 2.83 -10.44 19.23
C GLN A 615 3.12 -11.65 20.10
N LEU A 616 2.08 -12.28 20.61
CA LEU A 616 2.12 -13.57 21.28
C LEU A 616 1.34 -14.58 20.43
N SER A 617 1.96 -15.67 20.08
CA SER A 617 1.30 -16.75 19.32
C SER A 617 1.44 -18.07 20.06
N GLN A 618 0.36 -18.84 20.11
CA GLN A 618 0.37 -20.19 20.65
C GLN A 618 -0.38 -21.12 19.70
N ASP A 619 0.25 -22.26 19.43
CA ASP A 619 -0.27 -23.34 18.59
C ASP A 619 -0.26 -24.66 19.36
N VAL A 620 -1.34 -25.40 19.28
CA VAL A 620 -1.51 -26.73 19.87
C VAL A 620 -1.76 -27.73 18.74
N ALA A 621 -0.80 -28.57 18.46
CA ALA A 621 -0.91 -29.67 17.51
C ALA A 621 -1.37 -30.96 18.23
N GLY A 622 -2.23 -31.74 17.57
CA GLY A 622 -2.75 -32.99 18.12
C GLY A 622 -4.24 -33.24 17.88
N LEU A 623 -4.87 -32.36 17.10
CA LEU A 623 -6.30 -32.49 16.74
C LEU A 623 -6.53 -33.42 15.52
N GLY A 624 -5.74 -34.47 15.41
CA GLY A 624 -5.61 -35.34 14.24
C GLY A 624 -4.20 -35.24 13.65
N GLY A 625 -3.77 -36.27 12.94
CA GLY A 625 -2.38 -36.35 12.46
C GLY A 625 -1.44 -36.91 13.50
N VAL A 626 -0.13 -36.82 13.23
CA VAL A 626 0.92 -37.49 14.01
C VAL A 626 1.63 -36.54 14.95
N SER A 627 1.65 -35.25 14.60
CA SER A 627 2.34 -34.20 15.39
C SER A 627 1.53 -33.84 16.64
N ARG A 628 2.18 -33.88 17.82
CA ARG A 628 1.54 -33.60 19.13
C ARG A 628 2.45 -32.72 19.97
N TYR A 629 2.23 -31.42 19.93
CA TYR A 629 3.05 -30.44 20.68
C TYR A 629 2.31 -29.14 20.93
N VAL A 630 2.82 -28.38 21.88
CA VAL A 630 2.45 -26.98 22.09
C VAL A 630 3.65 -26.12 21.70
N ARG A 631 3.41 -25.09 20.92
CA ARG A 631 4.39 -24.08 20.51
C ARG A 631 3.92 -22.72 20.95
N THR A 632 4.75 -22.01 21.70
CA THR A 632 4.51 -20.62 22.12
C THR A 632 5.63 -19.74 21.61
N THR A 633 5.32 -18.61 21.00
CA THR A 633 6.30 -17.62 20.54
C THR A 633 5.85 -16.22 20.92
N ALA A 634 6.82 -15.37 21.30
CA ALA A 634 6.62 -13.96 21.59
C ALA A 634 7.65 -13.13 20.83
N ASP A 635 7.23 -12.00 20.26
CA ASP A 635 8.09 -11.00 19.62
C ASP A 635 7.60 -9.61 20.03
N ILE A 636 8.46 -8.80 20.62
CA ILE A 636 8.16 -7.45 21.07
C ILE A 636 9.18 -6.53 20.43
N ARG A 637 8.70 -5.49 19.77
CA ARG A 637 9.50 -4.44 19.14
C ARG A 637 9.05 -3.09 19.65
N TYR A 638 9.99 -2.30 20.12
CA TYR A 638 9.81 -0.94 20.57
C TYR A 638 10.62 -0.02 19.67
N PHE A 639 9.97 1.04 19.18
CA PHE A 639 10.55 2.06 18.32
C PHE A 639 10.46 3.40 19.04
N HIS A 640 11.54 4.16 19.01
CA HIS A 640 11.59 5.49 19.59
C HIS A 640 12.53 6.40 18.81
N GLU A 641 12.00 7.52 18.30
CA GLU A 641 12.82 8.56 17.67
C GLU A 641 13.59 9.30 18.75
N LEU A 642 14.91 9.38 18.62
CA LEU A 642 15.77 9.99 19.62
C LEU A 642 15.65 11.51 19.58
N PRO A 643 15.29 12.17 20.71
CA PRO A 643 14.91 13.59 20.71
C PRO A 643 16.06 14.55 20.43
N PHE A 644 17.32 14.08 20.42
CA PHE A 644 18.50 14.94 20.29
C PHE A 644 19.09 14.98 18.88
N ILE A 645 18.67 14.08 18.01
CA ILE A 645 19.21 13.96 16.64
C ILE A 645 18.04 13.62 15.71
N ASP A 646 17.75 14.51 14.80
CA ASP A 646 16.66 14.33 13.81
C ASP A 646 16.80 13.02 13.03
N ASP A 647 15.68 12.31 12.92
CA ASP A 647 15.53 11.10 12.11
C ASP A 647 16.43 9.92 12.54
N VAL A 648 16.88 9.91 13.79
CA VAL A 648 17.55 8.75 14.40
C VAL A 648 16.55 7.97 15.22
N VAL A 649 16.36 6.69 14.86
CA VAL A 649 15.38 5.80 15.49
C VAL A 649 16.11 4.70 16.23
N GLY A 650 15.87 4.61 17.54
CA GLY A 650 16.25 3.48 18.38
C GLY A 650 15.20 2.38 18.28
N ILE A 651 15.67 1.15 18.09
CA ILE A 651 14.82 -0.05 18.00
C ILE A 651 15.31 -1.06 19.02
N ALA A 652 14.43 -1.48 19.90
CA ALA A 652 14.66 -2.59 20.80
C ALA A 652 13.73 -3.75 20.45
N ARG A 653 14.27 -4.94 20.31
CA ARG A 653 13.51 -6.16 20.04
C ARG A 653 13.84 -7.23 21.04
N VAL A 654 12.83 -7.88 21.59
CA VAL A 654 12.95 -9.09 22.40
C VAL A 654 12.07 -10.16 21.78
N GLN A 655 12.62 -11.35 21.60
CA GLN A 655 11.89 -12.48 21.04
C GLN A 655 12.21 -13.75 21.82
N GLY A 656 11.22 -14.64 21.91
CA GLY A 656 11.39 -15.91 22.60
C GLY A 656 10.40 -16.94 22.10
N GLY A 657 10.75 -18.19 22.29
CA GLY A 657 9.86 -19.29 21.97
C GLY A 657 10.17 -20.54 22.76
N ASN A 658 9.13 -21.28 23.03
CA ASN A 658 9.20 -22.56 23.71
C ASN A 658 8.29 -23.56 22.98
N MET A 659 8.74 -24.80 22.93
CA MET A 659 7.95 -25.93 22.43
C MET A 659 8.11 -27.10 23.37
N PHE A 660 7.04 -27.82 23.61
CA PHE A 660 7.09 -29.09 24.33
C PHE A 660 6.13 -30.11 23.67
N GLY A 661 6.57 -31.36 23.65
CA GLY A 661 5.79 -32.47 23.14
C GLY A 661 4.66 -32.86 24.09
N LEU A 662 3.54 -33.32 23.55
CA LEU A 662 2.41 -33.88 24.30
C LEU A 662 2.54 -35.40 24.33
N GLY A 663 2.60 -36.00 25.52
CA GLY A 663 2.90 -37.40 25.69
C GLY A 663 4.35 -37.74 25.30
N ASP A 664 4.56 -38.84 24.62
CA ASP A 664 5.89 -39.32 24.20
C ASP A 664 6.29 -38.77 22.79
N TYR A 665 5.70 -37.66 22.37
CA TYR A 665 6.01 -37.08 21.04
C TYR A 665 7.47 -36.58 21.00
N LYS A 666 8.21 -37.05 19.99
CA LYS A 666 9.56 -36.60 19.69
C LYS A 666 9.55 -35.71 18.45
N PHE A 667 10.20 -34.55 18.56
CA PHE A 667 10.25 -33.57 17.50
C PHE A 667 11.09 -34.05 16.33
N ARG A 668 10.61 -33.77 15.12
CA ARG A 668 11.45 -33.82 13.92
C ARG A 668 12.28 -32.55 13.83
N VAL A 669 13.38 -32.60 13.11
CA VAL A 669 14.26 -31.44 12.87
C VAL A 669 13.48 -30.24 12.29
N VAL A 670 12.46 -30.48 11.43
CA VAL A 670 11.63 -29.44 10.86
C VAL A 670 10.62 -28.81 11.81
N ASP A 671 10.29 -29.52 12.90
CA ASP A 671 9.35 -29.00 13.90
C ASP A 671 10.06 -28.02 14.84
N ASN A 672 11.37 -28.18 15.05
CA ASN A 672 12.20 -27.36 15.92
C ASN A 672 12.36 -25.92 15.41
N PHE A 673 12.63 -25.00 16.32
CA PHE A 673 13.14 -23.69 15.96
C PHE A 673 14.52 -23.82 15.33
N ASN A 674 14.65 -23.40 14.09
CA ASN A 674 15.93 -23.37 13.38
C ASN A 674 16.26 -21.93 13.05
N LEU A 675 17.00 -21.29 13.94
CA LEU A 675 17.29 -19.88 13.92
C LEU A 675 18.77 -19.65 13.57
N GLY A 676 19.04 -18.52 13.03
CA GLY A 676 20.38 -18.08 12.68
C GLY A 676 20.41 -16.56 12.72
N PRO A 677 20.55 -15.91 11.56
CA PRO A 677 20.65 -14.45 11.47
C PRO A 677 19.34 -13.72 11.85
N THR A 678 18.22 -14.41 12.01
CA THR A 678 16.96 -13.84 12.52
C THR A 678 16.93 -13.69 14.04
N LEU A 679 17.77 -14.45 14.73
CA LEU A 679 17.98 -14.36 16.18
C LEU A 679 19.19 -13.50 16.50
N VAL A 680 20.35 -13.84 15.93
CA VAL A 680 21.62 -13.13 16.10
C VAL A 680 22.30 -12.99 14.74
N ARG A 681 22.46 -11.78 14.25
CA ARG A 681 23.17 -11.50 13.00
C ARG A 681 24.65 -11.93 13.12
N GLY A 682 25.26 -12.33 12.03
CA GLY A 682 26.64 -12.86 12.04
C GLY A 682 26.74 -14.38 12.11
N PHE A 683 25.61 -15.06 12.29
CA PHE A 683 25.51 -16.51 12.19
C PHE A 683 24.84 -16.93 10.89
N ALA A 684 25.24 -18.06 10.34
CA ALA A 684 24.61 -18.64 9.15
C ALA A 684 23.18 -19.15 9.45
N PRO A 685 22.33 -19.37 8.45
CA PRO A 685 21.08 -20.08 8.65
C PRO A 685 21.32 -21.45 9.29
N GLY A 686 20.62 -21.76 10.38
CA GLY A 686 20.91 -22.93 11.20
C GLY A 686 22.33 -22.95 11.80
N GLY A 687 22.98 -21.77 11.88
CA GLY A 687 24.36 -21.66 12.34
C GLY A 687 24.54 -21.70 13.84
N LEU A 688 23.47 -21.68 14.62
CA LEU A 688 23.53 -21.73 16.09
C LEU A 688 22.57 -22.78 16.65
N GLY A 689 22.87 -23.27 17.84
CA GLY A 689 22.04 -24.24 18.56
C GLY A 689 22.53 -25.70 18.42
N PRO A 690 21.67 -26.66 18.82
CA PRO A 690 21.99 -28.09 18.80
C PRO A 690 22.36 -28.63 17.43
N ARG A 691 23.38 -29.46 17.36
CA ARG A 691 23.91 -30.03 16.12
C ARG A 691 24.15 -31.51 16.25
N ASP A 692 23.87 -32.23 15.18
CA ASP A 692 24.21 -33.65 15.04
C ASP A 692 25.62 -33.79 14.44
N ILE A 693 26.54 -34.31 15.21
CA ILE A 693 27.95 -34.50 14.81
C ILE A 693 28.23 -35.89 14.21
N SER A 694 27.20 -36.69 13.96
CA SER A 694 27.36 -38.00 13.33
C SER A 694 27.70 -37.95 11.85
N ASN A 695 27.56 -36.81 11.21
CA ASN A 695 27.97 -36.59 9.82
C ASN A 695 29.48 -36.34 9.77
N TRP A 696 30.25 -37.35 9.44
CA TRP A 696 31.72 -37.27 9.32
C TRP A 696 32.21 -36.48 8.10
N THR A 697 31.34 -36.18 7.12
CA THR A 697 31.67 -35.32 6.00
C THR A 697 31.57 -33.83 6.33
N SER A 698 31.00 -33.48 7.47
CA SER A 698 30.79 -32.10 7.92
C SER A 698 31.67 -31.80 9.15
N THR A 699 32.50 -30.78 9.06
CA THR A 699 33.37 -30.32 10.17
C THR A 699 32.59 -29.91 11.43
N TYR A 700 31.37 -29.40 11.26
CA TYR A 700 30.55 -28.84 12.33
C TYR A 700 29.22 -29.60 12.57
N GLY A 701 29.00 -30.69 11.86
CA GLY A 701 27.74 -31.44 11.90
C GLY A 701 26.54 -30.70 11.27
N ASN A 702 25.37 -31.27 11.40
CA ASN A 702 24.14 -30.74 10.86
C ASN A 702 23.28 -30.06 11.94
N SER A 703 22.64 -28.92 11.61
CA SER A 703 21.74 -28.22 12.53
C SER A 703 20.51 -29.06 12.82
N LEU A 704 20.16 -29.22 14.06
CA LEU A 704 18.95 -29.90 14.56
C LEU A 704 17.88 -28.90 14.98
N GLY A 705 18.24 -27.62 15.21
CA GLY A 705 17.39 -26.68 15.90
C GLY A 705 17.17 -27.02 17.36
N GLY A 706 16.34 -26.26 18.03
CA GLY A 706 16.02 -26.46 19.44
C GLY A 706 14.54 -26.18 19.73
N THR A 707 14.09 -26.57 20.89
CA THR A 707 12.72 -26.34 21.38
C THR A 707 12.58 -25.02 22.13
N ASN A 708 13.69 -24.37 22.49
CA ASN A 708 13.69 -23.13 23.25
C ASN A 708 14.63 -22.11 22.61
N TYR A 709 14.20 -20.87 22.53
CA TYR A 709 15.08 -19.77 22.20
C TYR A 709 14.68 -18.48 22.91
N VAL A 710 15.68 -17.64 23.13
CA VAL A 710 15.52 -16.25 23.57
C VAL A 710 16.53 -15.41 22.82
N GLY A 711 16.13 -14.21 22.43
CA GLY A 711 16.99 -13.25 21.78
C GLY A 711 16.58 -11.83 22.05
N ALA A 712 17.55 -10.95 22.08
CA ALA A 712 17.40 -9.52 22.17
C ALA A 712 18.27 -8.83 21.11
N SER A 713 17.76 -7.73 20.56
CA SER A 713 18.45 -6.91 19.58
C SER A 713 18.22 -5.44 19.92
N LEU A 714 19.30 -4.68 19.87
CA LEU A 714 19.26 -3.22 19.90
C LEU A 714 19.81 -2.72 18.57
N GLU A 715 19.08 -1.82 17.93
CA GLU A 715 19.50 -1.24 16.66
C GLU A 715 19.23 0.27 16.70
N VAL A 716 20.17 1.07 16.22
CA VAL A 716 20.02 2.50 16.03
C VAL A 716 20.15 2.78 14.55
N GLN A 717 19.07 3.25 13.94
CA GLN A 717 19.00 3.64 12.54
C GLN A 717 19.18 5.15 12.41
N PHE A 718 19.97 5.59 11.45
CA PHE A 718 20.27 6.99 11.23
C PHE A 718 20.37 7.31 9.73
N PRO A 719 20.04 8.54 9.33
CA PRO A 719 20.26 8.98 7.95
C PRO A 719 21.77 9.07 7.66
N ILE A 720 22.16 8.80 6.42
CA ILE A 720 23.56 9.04 6.02
C ILE A 720 23.71 10.52 5.73
N TRP A 721 24.39 11.24 6.64
CA TRP A 721 24.62 12.68 6.52
C TRP A 721 25.35 13.02 5.22
N GLY A 722 24.88 14.06 4.53
CA GLY A 722 25.42 14.51 3.24
C GLY A 722 24.76 13.86 2.01
N LEU A 723 23.85 12.89 2.20
CA LEU A 723 23.01 12.39 1.12
C LEU A 723 21.57 12.91 1.27
N PRO A 724 20.90 13.23 0.16
CA PRO A 724 19.47 13.57 0.17
C PRO A 724 18.65 12.43 0.78
N LYS A 725 17.76 12.76 1.72
CA LYS A 725 16.96 11.75 2.47
C LYS A 725 16.01 10.96 1.57
N ASP A 726 15.53 11.56 0.50
CA ASP A 726 14.64 10.97 -0.48
C ASP A 726 15.27 9.83 -1.32
N ILE A 727 16.60 9.67 -1.26
CA ILE A 727 17.29 8.48 -1.78
C ILE A 727 16.87 7.24 -0.98
N GLY A 728 16.42 7.43 0.27
CA GLY A 728 15.99 6.34 1.13
C GLY A 728 17.13 5.48 1.68
N LEU A 729 18.37 5.99 1.69
CA LEU A 729 19.52 5.27 2.21
C LEU A 729 19.78 5.65 3.67
N ARG A 730 19.80 4.64 4.55
CA ARG A 730 20.01 4.78 5.99
C ARG A 730 21.15 3.87 6.46
N GLY A 731 21.88 4.29 7.45
CA GLY A 731 22.80 3.46 8.20
C GLY A 731 22.13 2.88 9.44
N ALA A 732 22.65 1.76 9.94
CA ALA A 732 22.28 1.28 11.26
C ALA A 732 23.49 0.65 11.96
N LEU A 733 23.54 0.79 13.29
CA LEU A 733 24.42 0.05 14.16
C LEU A 733 23.57 -0.87 15.02
N PHE A 734 24.04 -2.08 15.26
CA PHE A 734 23.30 -3.06 16.03
C PHE A 734 24.14 -3.88 16.98
N ALA A 735 23.48 -4.39 18.01
CA ALA A 735 23.99 -5.38 18.94
C ALA A 735 22.92 -6.45 19.16
N ASP A 736 23.25 -7.70 18.91
CA ASP A 736 22.36 -8.83 19.08
C ASP A 736 22.91 -9.80 20.10
N ALA A 737 22.02 -10.42 20.88
CA ALA A 737 22.34 -11.51 21.80
C ALA A 737 21.20 -12.53 21.77
N GLY A 738 21.54 -13.82 21.85
CA GLY A 738 20.51 -14.84 21.86
C GLY A 738 21.07 -16.24 22.10
N THR A 739 20.16 -17.17 22.34
CA THR A 739 20.48 -18.58 22.54
C THR A 739 19.34 -19.45 21.98
N LEU A 740 19.71 -20.63 21.52
CA LEU A 740 18.81 -21.68 21.02
C LEU A 740 19.29 -23.00 21.59
N TRP A 741 18.40 -23.73 22.28
CA TRP A 741 18.72 -24.99 22.97
C TRP A 741 17.52 -25.92 23.09
N GLY A 742 17.72 -27.10 23.69
CA GLY A 742 16.67 -28.05 24.04
C GLY A 742 16.28 -28.96 22.86
N TYR A 743 17.21 -29.74 22.35
CA TYR A 743 16.86 -30.78 21.37
C TYR A 743 16.18 -31.98 22.06
N ASP A 744 14.92 -32.24 21.69
CA ASP A 744 14.09 -33.34 22.24
C ASP A 744 13.91 -34.50 21.24
N GLY A 745 14.85 -34.69 20.37
CA GLY A 745 14.91 -35.85 19.47
C GLY A 745 15.73 -36.99 20.04
N ARG A 746 15.88 -38.08 19.29
CA ARG A 746 16.77 -39.17 19.66
C ARG A 746 18.24 -38.71 19.65
N THR A 747 18.97 -38.98 20.72
CA THR A 747 20.38 -38.61 20.85
C THR A 747 21.31 -39.83 20.94
N ASN A 748 20.79 -40.99 21.35
CA ASN A 748 21.57 -42.21 21.51
C ASN A 748 21.29 -43.21 20.37
N PHE A 749 22.29 -43.43 19.55
CA PHE A 749 22.27 -44.37 18.41
C PHE A 749 23.24 -45.55 18.62
N SER A 750 23.57 -45.91 19.86
CA SER A 750 24.56 -46.95 20.18
C SER A 750 24.26 -48.29 19.50
N GLN A 751 22.99 -48.69 19.37
CA GLN A 751 22.63 -49.94 18.67
C GLN A 751 22.92 -49.89 17.15
N VAL A 752 22.87 -48.70 16.55
CA VAL A 752 23.16 -48.50 15.12
C VAL A 752 24.65 -48.39 14.86
N LEU A 753 25.39 -47.88 15.84
CA LEU A 753 26.79 -47.53 15.70
C LEU A 753 27.76 -48.62 16.23
N THR A 754 27.26 -49.68 16.90
CA THR A 754 28.05 -50.77 17.43
C THR A 754 28.37 -51.90 16.44
N GLY A 755 28.02 -51.73 15.13
CA GLY A 755 28.49 -52.63 14.06
C GLY A 755 30.01 -52.59 13.88
N SER A 756 30.54 -53.51 13.04
CA SER A 756 31.98 -53.70 12.83
C SER A 756 32.75 -52.45 12.31
N TYR A 757 32.06 -51.41 11.98
CA TYR A 757 32.64 -50.13 11.51
C TYR A 757 31.86 -48.98 12.14
N ASN A 758 32.47 -48.36 13.10
CA ASN A 758 31.91 -47.19 13.76
C ASN A 758 32.81 -45.95 13.61
N PRO A 759 32.84 -45.31 12.43
CA PRO A 759 33.64 -44.12 12.20
C PRO A 759 33.12 -42.86 12.91
N THR A 760 31.83 -42.80 13.24
CA THR A 760 31.18 -41.60 13.72
C THR A 760 31.33 -41.33 15.21
N CYS A 761 31.48 -42.38 16.01
CA CYS A 761 31.78 -42.25 17.44
C CYS A 761 33.26 -41.99 17.76
N THR A 762 34.13 -42.16 16.78
CA THR A 762 35.58 -41.96 16.93
C THR A 762 36.09 -40.65 16.30
N TYR A 763 35.24 -39.84 15.74
CA TYR A 763 35.62 -38.59 15.06
C TYR A 763 36.12 -37.52 16.07
N PRO A 764 37.08 -36.67 15.66
CA PRO A 764 38.18 -36.11 16.41
C PRO A 764 37.81 -35.15 17.53
N TYR A 765 36.55 -35.00 17.80
CA TYR A 765 36.14 -34.11 18.82
C TYR A 765 36.17 -34.82 20.19
N THR A 766 36.98 -34.33 21.01
CA THR A 766 37.31 -34.67 22.40
C THR A 766 36.17 -35.02 23.34
N ALA A 767 34.90 -34.90 22.93
CA ALA A 767 33.77 -35.56 23.60
C ALA A 767 33.87 -37.10 23.54
N ALA A 768 34.70 -37.67 22.67
CA ALA A 768 34.94 -39.09 22.54
C ALA A 768 35.66 -39.72 23.75
N SER A 769 36.29 -38.95 24.61
CA SER A 769 36.94 -39.49 25.81
C SER A 769 35.95 -40.04 26.85
N ASN A 770 34.67 -39.79 26.72
CA ASN A 770 33.65 -40.33 27.62
C ASN A 770 32.91 -41.55 27.07
N TYR A 771 33.29 -42.09 25.91
CA TYR A 771 32.72 -43.31 25.35
C TYR A 771 33.26 -44.55 26.09
N GLY A 772 32.99 -44.61 27.38
CA GLY A 772 33.09 -45.86 28.12
C GLY A 772 31.80 -46.67 27.89
N GLN A 773 31.93 -47.79 27.18
CA GLN A 773 30.91 -48.83 27.13
C GLN A 773 29.52 -48.41 26.57
N GLY A 774 29.36 -48.35 25.28
CA GLY A 774 28.06 -48.66 24.64
C GLY A 774 27.12 -47.50 24.35
N THR A 775 27.48 -46.24 24.62
CA THR A 775 26.60 -45.08 24.33
C THR A 775 27.30 -44.07 23.42
N CYS A 776 26.75 -43.90 22.21
CA CYS A 776 27.19 -42.90 21.24
C CYS A 776 26.22 -41.72 21.26
N ILE A 777 26.64 -40.63 21.90
CA ILE A 777 25.85 -39.39 21.93
C ILE A 777 26.28 -38.50 20.74
N ILE A 778 25.38 -38.19 19.89
CA ILE A 778 25.62 -37.52 18.63
C ILE A 778 25.36 -35.99 18.66
N VAL A 779 24.71 -35.49 19.70
CA VAL A 779 24.31 -34.09 19.79
C VAL A 779 25.33 -33.25 20.51
N SER A 780 25.74 -32.17 19.87
CA SER A 780 26.65 -31.13 20.40
C SER A 780 25.98 -29.78 20.46
N GLY A 781 26.44 -28.92 21.34
CA GLY A 781 25.95 -27.52 21.39
C GLY A 781 24.54 -27.32 21.98
N ASP A 782 24.00 -28.35 22.66
CA ASP A 782 22.67 -28.29 23.29
C ASP A 782 22.72 -27.69 24.71
N GLN A 783 23.26 -26.47 24.79
CA GLN A 783 23.31 -25.71 26.02
C GLN A 783 22.80 -24.29 25.81
N ALA A 784 22.15 -23.73 26.84
CA ALA A 784 21.68 -22.36 26.83
C ALA A 784 22.86 -21.34 26.91
N GLN A 785 23.80 -21.45 25.99
CA GLN A 785 24.94 -20.54 25.91
C GLN A 785 24.55 -19.31 25.09
N ILE A 786 24.83 -18.12 25.64
CA ILE A 786 24.56 -16.87 24.96
C ILE A 786 25.55 -16.65 23.80
N ARG A 787 25.01 -16.42 22.60
CA ARG A 787 25.74 -15.98 21.43
C ARG A 787 25.50 -14.50 21.27
N SER A 788 26.48 -13.74 20.86
CA SER A 788 26.34 -12.30 20.67
C SER A 788 27.13 -11.79 19.49
N SER A 789 26.67 -10.69 18.91
CA SER A 789 27.32 -10.00 17.81
C SER A 789 27.04 -8.51 17.88
N VAL A 790 27.92 -7.76 17.25
CA VAL A 790 27.74 -6.32 16.95
C VAL A 790 28.02 -6.10 15.47
N GLY A 791 27.44 -5.05 14.91
CA GLY A 791 27.67 -4.80 13.50
C GLY A 791 27.05 -3.52 13.00
N ALA A 792 27.16 -3.34 11.70
CA ALA A 792 26.58 -2.22 10.97
C ALA A 792 25.75 -2.74 9.81
N SER A 793 24.71 -1.97 9.46
CA SER A 793 23.83 -2.25 8.33
C SER A 793 23.72 -1.01 7.44
N ALA A 794 23.59 -1.23 6.13
CA ALA A 794 23.10 -0.25 5.19
C ALA A 794 21.71 -0.69 4.73
N LEU A 795 20.74 0.19 4.90
CA LEU A 795 19.35 -0.02 4.52
C LEU A 795 19.01 0.96 3.40
N TRP A 796 18.48 0.46 2.32
CA TRP A 796 18.10 1.28 1.20
C TRP A 796 16.66 0.99 0.78
N GLN A 797 15.80 1.98 0.96
CA GLN A 797 14.44 1.97 0.41
C GLN A 797 14.52 2.37 -1.07
N SER A 798 14.99 1.42 -1.89
CA SER A 798 15.16 1.69 -3.31
C SER A 798 13.80 1.73 -4.02
N PRO A 799 13.69 2.41 -5.17
CA PRO A 799 12.48 2.34 -6.01
C PRO A 799 12.13 0.92 -6.46
N LEU A 800 13.10 0.02 -6.44
CA LEU A 800 12.93 -1.40 -6.78
C LEU A 800 12.58 -2.27 -5.56
N GLY A 801 12.43 -1.68 -4.37
CA GLY A 801 12.13 -2.39 -3.13
C GLY A 801 13.22 -2.25 -2.07
N PRO A 802 12.97 -2.74 -0.86
CA PRO A 802 13.91 -2.62 0.25
C PRO A 802 15.15 -3.51 0.05
N ILE A 803 16.31 -2.93 0.25
CA ILE A 803 17.62 -3.60 0.18
C ILE A 803 18.31 -3.43 1.53
N ARG A 804 18.90 -4.51 2.04
CA ARG A 804 19.64 -4.49 3.31
C ARG A 804 20.96 -5.24 3.17
N PHE A 805 22.02 -4.60 3.64
CA PHE A 805 23.34 -5.16 3.81
C PHE A 805 23.69 -5.18 5.29
N ASP A 806 24.02 -6.32 5.85
CA ASP A 806 24.48 -6.45 7.23
C ASP A 806 25.92 -6.95 7.24
N TYR A 807 26.78 -6.31 8.04
CA TYR A 807 28.09 -6.82 8.38
C TYR A 807 28.18 -6.96 9.90
N ALA A 808 28.41 -8.18 10.35
CA ALA A 808 28.40 -8.53 11.76
C ALA A 808 29.73 -9.14 12.21
N VAL A 809 30.17 -8.74 13.39
CA VAL A 809 31.27 -9.33 14.11
C VAL A 809 30.71 -10.12 15.28
N VAL A 810 30.97 -11.42 15.29
CA VAL A 810 30.55 -12.32 16.39
C VAL A 810 31.46 -12.13 17.56
N LEU A 811 30.89 -11.81 18.74
CA LEU A 811 31.62 -11.60 19.99
C LEU A 811 31.70 -12.88 20.82
N SER A 812 30.62 -13.64 20.89
CA SER A 812 30.56 -14.93 21.56
C SER A 812 29.87 -15.97 20.71
N LYS A 813 30.37 -17.19 20.71
CA LYS A 813 29.80 -18.34 20.01
C LYS A 813 30.06 -19.62 20.77
N ALA A 814 29.19 -20.63 20.58
CA ALA A 814 29.43 -21.97 21.10
C ALA A 814 30.28 -22.80 20.12
N TYR A 815 30.76 -23.92 20.62
CA TYR A 815 31.44 -24.89 19.77
C TYR A 815 30.48 -25.46 18.72
N GLY A 816 30.94 -25.52 17.47
CA GLY A 816 30.12 -26.01 16.35
C GLY A 816 29.25 -24.95 15.70
N ASP A 817 29.15 -23.74 16.25
CA ASP A 817 28.41 -22.65 15.63
C ASP A 817 29.06 -22.23 14.30
N VAL A 818 28.23 -21.98 13.31
CA VAL A 818 28.65 -21.55 11.97
C VAL A 818 28.33 -20.07 11.77
N THR A 819 29.38 -19.29 11.52
CA THR A 819 29.28 -17.84 11.36
C THR A 819 29.20 -17.40 9.89
N GLN A 820 28.43 -16.34 9.63
CA GLN A 820 28.34 -15.67 8.33
C GLN A 820 28.38 -14.16 8.57
N ARG A 821 29.54 -13.53 8.39
CA ARG A 821 29.75 -12.12 8.73
C ARG A 821 28.96 -11.16 7.82
N PHE A 822 28.83 -11.49 6.55
CA PHE A 822 28.16 -10.66 5.57
C PHE A 822 26.82 -11.29 5.19
N ARG A 823 25.78 -10.46 5.19
CA ARG A 823 24.44 -10.83 4.72
C ARG A 823 23.91 -9.77 3.78
N PHE A 824 23.31 -10.22 2.71
CA PHE A 824 22.57 -9.39 1.76
C PHE A 824 21.14 -9.91 1.64
N SER A 825 20.18 -9.00 1.60
CA SER A 825 18.80 -9.29 1.22
C SER A 825 18.24 -8.08 0.46
N GLY A 826 17.56 -8.35 -0.63
CA GLY A 826 16.91 -7.31 -1.43
C GLY A 826 15.89 -7.94 -2.34
N GLY A 827 14.81 -7.22 -2.61
CA GLY A 827 13.77 -7.64 -3.53
C GLY A 827 13.13 -6.43 -4.20
N ALA A 828 12.74 -6.60 -5.45
CA ALA A 828 12.03 -5.63 -6.24
C ALA A 828 10.59 -6.11 -6.48
N ASN A 829 9.65 -5.20 -6.37
CA ASN A 829 8.27 -5.38 -6.83
C ASN A 829 8.13 -4.56 -8.13
N PHE A 830 7.78 -5.20 -9.21
CA PHE A 830 7.55 -4.59 -10.51
C PHE A 830 6.06 -4.53 -10.84
#